data_ca635b59c8135c741771a098a98f441d
#
_entry.id   ca635b59c8135c741771a098a98f441d
#
_cell.length_a   1.000
_cell.length_b   1.000
_cell.length_c   1.000
_cell.angle_alpha   90.00
_cell.angle_beta   90.00
_cell.angle_gamma   90.00
#
_symmetry.space_group_name_H-M   'P 1'
#
loop_
_entity.id
_entity.type
_entity.pdbx_description
1 polymer ?
#
loop_
_entity_poly.entity_id
_entity_poly.type
_entity_poly.pdbx_seq_one_letter_code
_entity_poly.pdbx_strand_id
1 'polypeptide(L)'
;MTKRAFGLAAYAALTAALCAHTSAQTPFASAGDRSPVGSLQSQLRAWRQAHGESWYTHTNPNTGTLELLFGGNALPSFEPDSSVDSDWFRLGREWIAATEGMHGVSLDELVATRVFFLPLGQGNTTDKMTVRFDQVIDGVKVEDGRINLLFDLQGRLLSLHTTAAPTVEDPRPTPSFDAGFASMIAREVFRSTEGIEPNHYGQPELVFAHVDDQEARRWTLAWQVDAQWYEPGFEPKGYLYTIDARTRQILKRVSSIHHFDVTGTITANATPGTAADHSGNPPVPTPMPYLRLQSSAGTTVTDANGNFTFVGVNTPINITATYAGTFTSVQNQAGANYSVAFNNVQPNTPNVLVMNATPNGSVTGQTNGFLHIATQRDWIRSIFPNDTTADFLSTTNVNVSGTCNAFYNGNSTNFYPAGGGCNNTAFSVIIAHEMGHWLNVRYGTGNGSDGMGEGNADVFSLYQFDDAVLGRFFSTGGGSVRNGNNTRQFCGDSNGGCYGEVHSDGEVWMGAAWKIRTRLNTSLGNAAGDLQSSLLFLGWMNSYNQTQIRSIIETQWLTLDDNDGNINNGTPNYAEIDAGFRAQGFPGFDLPFVVISNVTQLPTTTNEAGPYVVSANIVAGITPPITSATLRYRVNGGATQLIPMTNTGGDTYVAGIPGQVSPSVVEYVVEGTDSANHAVSFPSGDLSQGYSFAVGQINTILATDFESGAAGWARNGGNATTGLWELGNPNGTAAQPEDDHTSAPGVTCWFTGQAAVGASVGTNDVDGGDTLLESPTFDLAGTTAAKISYWRWYSNTQGGAPNADVFVVQISNNGGATWSTVETVGPAGDETDGDWFRHDFVVSSVITPTANMKLRFSASDLGTGSIVEAAIDDVTITSVESTIPAPTNYCTSNPNSTGGTGAISFSGSQRIADNTAMLLGQNFPAGSFGLFFFGNVQVQQPIVGSQGNLCVAGTTFRLPIVQTDTFFGTVAYPMDFTSPGTNAQVITGGSTWNFQFWHRDAVGGSATSNTSNGLSVEFGD
;
A
#
# COMPACT_ATOMS: atom_id res chain seq x y z
N MET A 1 11.70 -13.73 35.55
CA MET A 1 11.93 -12.95 36.80
C MET A 1 13.35 -12.43 36.80
N THR A 2 13.57 -11.22 36.37
CA THR A 2 14.75 -10.40 36.75
C THR A 2 14.41 -8.95 36.44
N LYS A 3 14.55 -8.13 37.44
CA LYS A 3 14.21 -6.70 37.48
C LYS A 3 15.03 -5.93 36.43
N ARG A 4 14.37 -5.15 35.59
CA ARG A 4 14.99 -4.04 34.86
C ARG A 4 14.65 -2.74 35.59
N ALA A 5 15.63 -2.24 36.32
CA ALA A 5 15.73 -0.84 36.70
C ALA A 5 16.75 -0.21 35.72
N PHE A 6 16.31 0.61 34.79
CA PHE A 6 17.16 1.54 34.08
C PHE A 6 16.45 2.87 34.00
N GLY A 7 17.10 3.78 34.68
CA GLY A 7 16.58 5.09 34.93
C GLY A 7 16.88 6.13 33.86
N LEU A 8 16.33 7.23 34.11
CA LEU A 8 16.38 8.56 33.49
C LEU A 8 17.76 9.13 33.05
N ALA A 9 18.79 8.33 32.86
CA ALA A 9 20.11 8.82 32.48
C ALA A 9 20.40 8.80 30.96
N ALA A 10 19.51 8.21 30.15
CA ALA A 10 19.74 8.10 28.71
C ALA A 10 19.28 9.35 27.88
N TYR A 11 18.48 10.23 28.46
CA TYR A 11 17.96 11.39 27.72
C TYR A 11 18.96 12.55 27.59
N ALA A 12 19.95 12.62 28.46
CA ALA A 12 20.99 13.69 28.45
C ALA A 12 22.20 13.35 27.57
N ALA A 13 22.39 12.10 27.18
CA ALA A 13 23.57 11.68 26.40
C ALA A 13 23.34 11.68 24.87
N LEU A 14 22.07 11.71 24.41
CA LEU A 14 21.75 11.72 22.97
C LEU A 14 21.81 13.11 22.33
N THR A 15 21.76 14.18 23.13
CA THR A 15 21.89 15.56 22.64
C THR A 15 23.31 16.04 22.46
N ALA A 16 24.32 15.32 23.00
CA ALA A 16 25.72 15.70 22.92
C ALA A 16 26.52 15.01 21.80
N ALA A 17 25.95 14.00 21.11
CA ALA A 17 26.63 13.25 20.05
C ALA A 17 26.34 13.73 18.62
N LEU A 18 25.53 14.77 18.45
CA LEU A 18 25.14 15.32 17.12
C LEU A 18 25.96 16.55 16.66
N CYS A 19 27.01 16.94 17.39
CA CYS A 19 27.84 18.09 17.06
C CYS A 19 29.30 17.74 16.75
N ALA A 20 29.56 16.81 15.82
CA ALA A 20 30.88 16.71 15.18
C ALA A 20 30.88 15.83 13.94
N HIS A 21 30.33 16.28 12.83
CA HIS A 21 30.82 15.87 11.49
C HIS A 21 30.56 17.04 10.53
N THR A 22 31.61 17.79 10.28
CA THR A 22 31.68 18.72 9.16
C THR A 22 31.91 17.92 7.90
N SER A 23 30.92 17.80 7.04
CA SER A 23 31.09 17.38 5.65
C SER A 23 30.57 18.48 4.73
N ALA A 24 31.27 18.62 3.60
CA ALA A 24 31.15 19.68 2.62
C ALA A 24 29.71 19.92 2.16
N GLN A 25 29.31 21.18 2.12
CA GLN A 25 28.06 21.64 1.53
C GLN A 25 28.09 21.41 0.01
N THR A 26 27.28 20.49 -0.46
CA THR A 26 26.74 20.56 -1.82
C THR A 26 25.61 21.59 -1.84
N PRO A 27 25.46 22.38 -2.92
CA PRO A 27 24.40 23.38 -2.96
C PRO A 27 23.04 22.68 -2.98
N PHE A 28 22.18 23.06 -2.02
CA PHE A 28 20.79 22.62 -1.97
C PHE A 28 20.08 23.03 -3.27
N ALA A 29 19.55 22.03 -3.98
CA ALA A 29 18.51 22.27 -4.96
C ALA A 29 17.33 22.96 -4.25
N SER A 30 16.75 23.98 -4.86
CA SER A 30 15.47 24.55 -4.47
C SER A 30 14.48 23.44 -4.24
N ALA A 31 13.65 23.56 -3.21
CA ALA A 31 12.51 22.66 -2.99
C ALA A 31 11.61 22.77 -4.24
N GLY A 32 11.85 21.92 -5.19
CA GLY A 32 10.97 21.66 -6.32
C GLY A 32 9.73 20.94 -5.79
N ASP A 33 8.64 21.17 -6.45
CA ASP A 33 7.35 20.55 -6.21
C ASP A 33 7.54 19.03 -5.99
N ARG A 34 7.24 18.54 -4.77
CA ARG A 34 7.36 17.13 -4.40
C ARG A 34 6.03 16.43 -4.66
N SER A 35 5.44 16.65 -5.84
CA SER A 35 4.37 15.77 -6.29
C SER A 35 4.93 14.36 -6.41
N PRO A 36 4.19 13.32 -5.95
CA PRO A 36 4.67 11.94 -6.05
C PRO A 36 4.96 11.62 -7.53
N VAL A 37 6.12 11.07 -7.81
CA VAL A 37 6.51 10.63 -9.16
C VAL A 37 5.56 9.53 -9.60
N GLY A 38 4.64 9.84 -10.50
CA GLY A 38 3.53 8.97 -10.89
C GLY A 38 2.32 9.06 -9.94
N SER A 39 1.14 8.68 -10.39
CA SER A 39 -0.04 8.61 -9.52
C SER A 39 0.12 7.54 -8.44
N LEU A 40 -0.61 7.67 -7.33
CA LEU A 40 -0.62 6.66 -6.25
C LEU A 40 -0.94 5.25 -6.81
N GLN A 41 -1.79 5.18 -7.84
CA GLN A 41 -2.16 3.92 -8.49
C GLN A 41 -0.99 3.27 -9.26
N SER A 42 -0.17 4.06 -9.96
CA SER A 42 1.02 3.50 -10.63
C SER A 42 2.02 2.94 -9.64
N GLN A 43 2.19 3.61 -8.51
CA GLN A 43 3.08 3.15 -7.45
C GLN A 43 2.52 1.92 -6.71
N LEU A 44 1.20 1.85 -6.53
CA LEU A 44 0.55 0.65 -6.02
C LEU A 44 0.77 -0.55 -6.95
N ARG A 45 0.71 -0.34 -8.28
CA ARG A 45 1.03 -1.41 -9.24
C ARG A 45 2.49 -1.88 -9.13
N ALA A 46 3.44 -0.95 -9.05
CA ALA A 46 4.84 -1.31 -8.84
C ALA A 46 5.03 -2.07 -7.52
N TRP A 47 4.31 -1.66 -6.47
CA TRP A 47 4.30 -2.34 -5.19
C TRP A 47 3.71 -3.75 -5.29
N ARG A 48 2.56 -3.90 -5.98
CA ARG A 48 1.94 -5.22 -6.24
C ARG A 48 2.87 -6.15 -7.02
N GLN A 49 3.56 -5.65 -8.02
CA GLN A 49 4.55 -6.44 -8.76
C GLN A 49 5.68 -6.96 -7.87
N ALA A 50 6.09 -6.19 -6.87
CA ALA A 50 7.18 -6.57 -5.96
C ALA A 50 6.70 -7.45 -4.79
N HIS A 51 5.48 -7.24 -4.28
CA HIS A 51 5.02 -7.79 -3.00
C HIS A 51 3.70 -8.58 -3.09
N GLY A 52 3.12 -8.75 -4.30
CA GLY A 52 1.87 -9.49 -4.54
C GLY A 52 0.65 -8.59 -4.70
N GLU A 53 -0.36 -9.10 -5.39
CA GLU A 53 -1.55 -8.35 -5.87
C GLU A 53 -2.59 -8.04 -4.78
N SER A 54 -2.42 -8.57 -3.57
CA SER A 54 -3.38 -8.40 -2.48
C SER A 54 -3.33 -7.03 -1.80
N TRP A 55 -2.48 -6.10 -2.25
CA TRP A 55 -2.32 -4.79 -1.66
C TRP A 55 -3.31 -3.77 -2.22
N TYR A 56 -3.83 -2.91 -1.34
CA TYR A 56 -4.74 -1.81 -1.65
C TYR A 56 -4.29 -0.53 -0.96
N THR A 57 -4.79 0.61 -1.42
CA THR A 57 -4.51 1.91 -0.81
C THR A 57 -5.80 2.67 -0.52
N HIS A 58 -5.75 3.49 0.55
CA HIS A 58 -6.67 4.61 0.72
C HIS A 58 -5.89 5.92 0.55
N THR A 59 -6.49 6.85 -0.15
CA THR A 59 -5.93 8.17 -0.40
C THR A 59 -6.38 9.15 0.68
N ASN A 60 -5.48 9.97 1.16
CA ASN A 60 -5.81 11.06 2.06
C ASN A 60 -6.48 12.20 1.24
N PRO A 61 -7.76 12.53 1.51
CA PRO A 61 -8.48 13.52 0.71
C PRO A 61 -7.93 14.95 0.83
N ASN A 62 -7.11 15.22 1.85
CA ASN A 62 -6.55 16.54 2.10
C ASN A 62 -5.18 16.75 1.41
N THR A 63 -4.51 15.68 1.01
CA THR A 63 -3.15 15.74 0.44
C THR A 63 -3.04 15.01 -0.90
N GLY A 64 -4.03 14.19 -1.27
CA GLY A 64 -3.97 13.36 -2.48
C GLY A 64 -2.98 12.19 -2.42
N THR A 65 -2.23 12.03 -1.31
CA THR A 65 -1.22 10.98 -1.14
C THR A 65 -1.76 9.79 -0.34
N LEU A 66 -0.94 8.74 -0.18
CA LEU A 66 -1.28 7.57 0.62
C LEU A 66 -1.73 7.94 2.03
N GLU A 67 -2.85 7.40 2.48
CA GLU A 67 -3.28 7.38 3.88
C GLU A 67 -3.09 6.00 4.50
N LEU A 68 -3.46 4.93 3.80
CA LEU A 68 -3.27 3.57 4.26
C LEU A 68 -2.89 2.65 3.09
N LEU A 69 -1.84 1.85 3.28
CA LEU A 69 -1.46 0.72 2.45
C LEU A 69 -1.76 -0.56 3.23
N PHE A 70 -2.49 -1.53 2.66
CA PHE A 70 -2.99 -2.72 3.38
C PHE A 70 -3.34 -3.88 2.44
N GLY A 71 -3.72 -5.01 3.02
CA GLY A 71 -4.33 -6.15 2.32
C GLY A 71 -3.37 -7.24 1.90
N GLY A 72 -2.07 -7.06 2.12
CA GLY A 72 -1.04 -8.05 1.85
C GLY A 72 -0.10 -8.31 3.02
N ASN A 73 0.91 -9.14 2.80
CA ASN A 73 2.01 -9.34 3.73
C ASN A 73 3.35 -9.25 2.97
N ALA A 74 4.09 -8.17 3.13
CA ALA A 74 5.38 -8.02 2.50
C ALA A 74 6.48 -8.67 3.36
N LEU A 75 7.29 -9.52 2.74
CA LEU A 75 8.34 -10.26 3.44
C LEU A 75 9.47 -9.32 3.87
N PRO A 76 9.93 -9.41 5.14
CA PRO A 76 11.01 -8.56 5.63
C PRO A 76 12.36 -8.96 5.02
N SER A 77 13.30 -8.01 4.99
CA SER A 77 14.70 -8.26 4.60
C SER A 77 15.45 -9.12 5.63
N PHE A 78 14.97 -9.17 6.87
CA PHE A 78 15.48 -9.99 7.98
C PHE A 78 14.38 -10.23 9.00
N GLU A 79 14.47 -11.30 9.78
CA GLU A 79 13.56 -11.61 10.88
C GLU A 79 13.96 -10.80 12.13
N PRO A 80 13.07 -9.88 12.64
CA PRO A 80 13.40 -9.07 13.79
C PRO A 80 13.28 -9.86 15.09
N ASP A 81 14.13 -9.56 16.08
CA ASP A 81 13.92 -10.04 17.44
C ASP A 81 12.78 -9.25 18.10
N SER A 82 11.71 -9.94 18.49
CA SER A 82 10.52 -9.31 19.10
C SER A 82 10.81 -8.53 20.39
N SER A 83 11.95 -8.76 21.04
CA SER A 83 12.40 -8.05 22.24
C SER A 83 13.35 -6.88 21.99
N VAL A 84 13.72 -6.62 20.73
CA VAL A 84 14.75 -5.62 20.35
C VAL A 84 14.13 -4.51 19.50
N ASP A 85 13.74 -3.41 20.13
CA ASP A 85 13.11 -2.26 19.45
C ASP A 85 13.90 -1.74 18.24
N SER A 86 15.25 -1.79 18.30
CA SER A 86 16.08 -1.32 17.19
C SER A 86 15.92 -2.14 15.90
N ASP A 87 15.56 -3.41 15.99
CA ASP A 87 15.30 -4.26 14.83
C ASP A 87 14.00 -3.82 14.15
N TRP A 88 12.95 -3.58 14.94
CA TRP A 88 11.67 -3.07 14.44
C TRP A 88 11.79 -1.67 13.84
N PHE A 89 12.57 -0.78 14.46
CA PHE A 89 12.86 0.52 13.87
C PHE A 89 13.62 0.43 12.54
N ARG A 90 14.60 -0.48 12.45
CA ARG A 90 15.33 -0.71 11.19
C ARG A 90 14.40 -1.22 10.11
N LEU A 91 13.56 -2.21 10.42
CA LEU A 91 12.57 -2.76 9.49
C LEU A 91 11.54 -1.69 9.05
N GLY A 92 11.05 -0.89 10.00
CA GLY A 92 10.15 0.22 9.70
C GLY A 92 10.76 1.24 8.73
N ARG A 93 12.05 1.59 8.89
CA ARG A 93 12.77 2.48 7.96
C ARG A 93 12.87 1.92 6.55
N GLU A 94 13.10 0.61 6.41
CA GLU A 94 13.16 -0.03 5.10
C GLU A 94 11.82 0.08 4.36
N TRP A 95 10.70 -0.16 5.04
CA TRP A 95 9.38 -0.07 4.44
C TRP A 95 8.93 1.37 4.16
N ILE A 96 9.29 2.33 5.01
CA ILE A 96 9.04 3.74 4.75
C ILE A 96 9.80 4.18 3.49
N ALA A 97 11.07 3.83 3.37
CA ALA A 97 11.85 4.15 2.17
C ALA A 97 11.28 3.50 0.90
N ALA A 98 10.79 2.26 1.01
CA ALA A 98 10.19 1.55 -0.12
C ALA A 98 8.82 2.13 -0.55
N THR A 99 8.16 2.92 0.30
CA THR A 99 6.85 3.53 0.04
C THR A 99 6.91 5.06 -0.01
N GLU A 100 8.10 5.64 -0.03
CA GLU A 100 8.32 7.10 -0.03
C GLU A 100 7.55 7.79 -1.15
N GLY A 101 7.59 7.23 -2.36
CA GLY A 101 6.86 7.74 -3.48
C GLY A 101 5.33 7.79 -3.28
N MET A 102 4.74 6.87 -2.50
CA MET A 102 3.30 6.83 -2.25
C MET A 102 2.85 7.90 -1.24
N HIS A 103 3.62 8.11 -0.18
CA HIS A 103 3.27 9.06 0.90
C HIS A 103 3.99 10.40 0.79
N GLY A 104 5.00 10.54 -0.05
CA GLY A 104 5.67 11.81 -0.35
C GLY A 104 6.54 12.37 0.78
N VAL A 105 6.93 11.57 1.79
CA VAL A 105 7.70 12.03 2.96
C VAL A 105 9.04 11.32 2.99
N SER A 106 10.13 12.09 3.01
CA SER A 106 11.49 11.53 3.06
C SER A 106 11.78 10.84 4.39
N LEU A 107 12.50 9.72 4.34
CA LEU A 107 12.95 8.99 5.54
C LEU A 107 13.78 9.89 6.48
N ASP A 108 14.52 10.87 5.96
CA ASP A 108 15.32 11.80 6.75
C ASP A 108 14.46 12.78 7.58
N GLU A 109 13.20 12.92 7.23
CA GLU A 109 12.21 13.73 7.98
C GLU A 109 11.52 12.92 9.09
N LEU A 110 11.86 11.64 9.30
CA LEU A 110 11.16 10.75 10.20
C LEU A 110 12.06 10.25 11.35
N VAL A 111 11.57 10.41 12.56
CA VAL A 111 12.23 9.95 13.79
C VAL A 111 11.43 8.81 14.39
N ALA A 112 12.10 7.68 14.62
CA ALA A 112 11.50 6.52 15.28
C ALA A 112 11.17 6.84 16.74
N THR A 113 9.92 6.64 17.14
CA THR A 113 9.43 7.07 18.47
C THR A 113 8.86 5.96 19.33
N ARG A 114 8.29 4.91 18.73
CA ARG A 114 7.64 3.86 19.52
C ARG A 114 7.65 2.51 18.80
N VAL A 115 7.89 1.45 19.58
CA VAL A 115 7.55 0.07 19.23
C VAL A 115 6.57 -0.44 20.28
N PHE A 116 5.49 -1.11 19.88
CA PHE A 116 4.49 -1.60 20.81
C PHE A 116 4.00 -3.00 20.41
N PHE A 117 4.01 -3.92 21.38
CA PHE A 117 3.51 -5.27 21.19
C PHE A 117 2.00 -5.33 21.45
N LEU A 118 1.26 -5.90 20.50
CA LEU A 118 -0.19 -6.08 20.54
C LEU A 118 -0.50 -7.56 20.82
N PRO A 119 -0.94 -7.94 22.03
CA PRO A 119 -1.23 -9.33 22.40
C PRO A 119 -2.61 -9.78 21.87
N LEU A 120 -2.84 -9.64 20.57
CA LEU A 120 -4.13 -9.96 19.91
C LEU A 120 -4.38 -11.48 19.86
N GLY A 121 -3.34 -12.31 19.98
CA GLY A 121 -3.45 -13.77 20.07
C GLY A 121 -4.29 -14.28 21.26
N GLN A 122 -4.59 -13.43 22.24
CA GLN A 122 -5.53 -13.74 23.32
C GLN A 122 -6.98 -13.90 22.82
N GLY A 123 -7.31 -13.30 21.66
CA GLY A 123 -8.64 -13.29 21.07
C GLY A 123 -8.78 -14.12 19.78
N ASN A 124 -8.07 -15.24 19.64
CA ASN A 124 -8.08 -16.13 18.46
C ASN A 124 -7.43 -15.59 17.18
N THR A 125 -6.71 -14.48 17.25
CA THR A 125 -5.91 -13.96 16.14
C THR A 125 -4.42 -14.21 16.41
N THR A 126 -3.53 -13.48 15.74
CA THR A 126 -2.08 -13.54 16.00
C THR A 126 -1.57 -12.25 16.63
N ASP A 127 -0.56 -12.38 17.51
CA ASP A 127 0.11 -11.22 18.08
C ASP A 127 0.80 -10.41 16.98
N LYS A 128 0.84 -9.08 17.18
CA LYS A 128 1.39 -8.13 16.20
C LYS A 128 2.34 -7.14 16.89
N MET A 129 3.08 -6.42 16.06
CA MET A 129 3.91 -5.29 16.50
C MET A 129 3.50 -4.04 15.72
N THR A 130 3.37 -2.91 16.41
CA THR A 130 3.23 -1.61 15.75
C THR A 130 4.49 -0.77 15.96
N VAL A 131 4.91 -0.06 14.92
CA VAL A 131 6.10 0.79 14.93
C VAL A 131 5.70 2.18 14.47
N ARG A 132 6.05 3.19 15.26
CA ARG A 132 5.72 4.59 15.00
C ARG A 132 6.94 5.41 14.66
N PHE A 133 6.78 6.28 13.68
CA PHE A 133 7.70 7.36 13.33
C PHE A 133 6.95 8.69 13.37
N ASP A 134 7.51 9.67 14.01
CA ASP A 134 7.01 11.06 14.00
C ASP A 134 7.83 11.90 13.01
N GLN A 135 7.18 12.77 12.27
CA GLN A 135 7.84 13.62 11.27
C GLN A 135 8.51 14.83 11.94
N VAL A 136 9.77 15.01 11.59
CA VAL A 136 10.63 16.10 12.11
C VAL A 136 11.48 16.65 10.97
N ILE A 137 11.28 17.90 10.62
CA ILE A 137 12.01 18.60 9.55
C ILE A 137 13.04 19.54 10.18
N ASP A 138 14.33 19.31 9.92
CA ASP A 138 15.45 20.07 10.47
C ASP A 138 15.37 20.28 12.01
N GLY A 139 14.90 19.26 12.73
CA GLY A 139 14.78 19.28 14.18
C GLY A 139 13.47 19.89 14.70
N VAL A 140 12.57 20.34 13.83
CA VAL A 140 11.24 20.86 14.18
C VAL A 140 10.19 19.80 13.88
N LYS A 141 9.34 19.47 14.85
CA LYS A 141 8.25 18.51 14.71
C LYS A 141 7.18 19.02 13.75
N VAL A 142 6.58 18.10 13.00
CA VAL A 142 5.35 18.35 12.24
C VAL A 142 4.16 17.91 13.10
N GLU A 143 3.22 18.81 13.33
CA GLU A 143 1.99 18.54 14.10
C GLU A 143 1.19 17.42 13.41
N ASP A 144 0.86 16.35 14.14
CA ASP A 144 0.19 15.13 13.66
C ASP A 144 0.91 14.37 12.53
N GLY A 145 2.12 14.79 12.18
CA GLY A 145 2.93 14.15 11.15
C GLY A 145 3.49 12.81 11.64
N ARG A 146 2.88 11.69 11.21
CA ARG A 146 3.25 10.35 11.70
C ARG A 146 3.13 9.30 10.62
N ILE A 147 3.95 8.24 10.75
CA ILE A 147 3.80 6.98 10.03
C ILE A 147 3.76 5.85 11.05
N ASN A 148 2.72 5.03 11.00
CA ASN A 148 2.57 3.82 11.79
C ASN A 148 2.63 2.61 10.86
N LEU A 149 3.43 1.62 11.23
CA LEU A 149 3.52 0.36 10.51
C LEU A 149 3.06 -0.77 11.43
N LEU A 150 2.23 -1.65 10.90
CA LEU A 150 1.78 -2.86 11.58
C LEU A 150 2.50 -4.07 10.99
N PHE A 151 3.02 -4.93 11.86
CA PHE A 151 3.76 -6.13 11.50
C PHE A 151 3.22 -7.35 12.25
N ASP A 152 3.35 -8.52 11.66
CA ASP A 152 3.31 -9.75 12.45
C ASP A 152 4.64 -9.98 13.19
N LEU A 153 4.72 -11.03 14.01
CA LEU A 153 5.92 -11.31 14.81
C LEU A 153 7.11 -11.81 13.97
N GLN A 154 6.89 -12.22 12.74
CA GLN A 154 7.94 -12.58 11.77
C GLN A 154 8.48 -11.35 11.02
N GLY A 155 7.93 -10.17 11.31
CA GLY A 155 8.34 -8.90 10.68
C GLY A 155 7.72 -8.64 9.31
N ARG A 156 6.71 -9.42 8.88
CA ARG A 156 5.99 -9.14 7.64
C ARG A 156 5.15 -7.87 7.81
N LEU A 157 5.27 -6.94 6.87
CA LEU A 157 4.45 -5.73 6.86
C LEU A 157 3.01 -6.10 6.50
N LEU A 158 2.06 -5.72 7.34
CA LEU A 158 0.62 -5.95 7.16
C LEU A 158 -0.10 -4.66 6.71
N SER A 159 0.30 -3.52 7.27
CA SER A 159 -0.21 -2.22 6.84
C SER A 159 0.75 -1.08 7.18
N LEU A 160 0.64 0.02 6.42
CA LEU A 160 1.27 1.30 6.71
C LEU A 160 0.19 2.38 6.69
N HIS A 161 0.02 3.08 7.79
CA HIS A 161 -0.89 4.22 7.92
C HIS A 161 -0.09 5.50 8.12
N THR A 162 -0.43 6.58 7.42
CA THR A 162 0.28 7.85 7.51
C THR A 162 -0.65 9.04 7.61
N THR A 163 -0.28 9.97 8.48
CA THR A 163 -0.81 11.35 8.58
C THR A 163 0.29 12.38 8.35
N ALA A 164 1.47 11.93 7.92
CA ALA A 164 2.61 12.80 7.67
C ALA A 164 2.35 13.78 6.53
N ALA A 165 2.91 14.97 6.64
CA ALA A 165 2.80 16.02 5.64
C ALA A 165 3.72 15.74 4.45
N PRO A 166 3.21 15.50 3.25
CA PRO A 166 4.04 15.28 2.06
C PRO A 166 4.76 16.57 1.65
N THR A 167 4.14 17.69 1.89
CA THR A 167 4.69 19.03 1.65
C THR A 167 4.47 19.94 2.86
N VAL A 168 5.47 20.75 3.19
CA VAL A 168 5.39 21.77 4.24
C VAL A 168 5.68 23.13 3.60
N GLU A 169 4.79 24.09 3.84
CA GLU A 169 4.94 25.44 3.32
C GLU A 169 6.22 26.09 3.90
N ASP A 170 7.21 26.32 3.06
CA ASP A 170 8.54 26.81 3.45
C ASP A 170 9.18 26.02 4.61
N PRO A 171 9.86 24.89 4.34
CA PRO A 171 10.39 23.99 5.38
C PRO A 171 11.55 24.57 6.21
N ARG A 172 11.96 25.81 5.98
CA ARG A 172 13.05 26.45 6.77
C ARG A 172 12.63 26.59 8.24
N PRO A 173 13.37 26.01 9.20
CA PRO A 173 13.00 26.01 10.61
C PRO A 173 13.38 27.30 11.33
N THR A 174 13.46 28.44 10.62
CA THR A 174 13.88 29.72 11.16
C THR A 174 12.70 30.65 11.43
N PRO A 175 12.29 30.83 12.70
CA PRO A 175 11.21 31.73 13.03
C PRO A 175 11.68 33.20 12.90
N SER A 176 10.74 34.11 12.64
CA SER A 176 11.04 35.57 12.60
C SER A 176 11.13 36.22 13.95
N PHE A 177 10.79 35.49 15.01
CA PHE A 177 10.87 35.94 16.42
C PHE A 177 11.09 34.73 17.35
N ASP A 178 11.59 34.97 18.52
CA ASP A 178 11.96 33.94 19.49
C ASP A 178 10.79 33.44 20.36
N ALA A 179 11.04 32.39 21.12
CA ALA A 179 10.11 31.76 22.04
C ALA A 179 9.56 32.74 23.11
N GLY A 180 10.39 33.68 23.57
CA GLY A 180 9.98 34.68 24.54
C GLY A 180 8.93 35.65 23.96
N PHE A 181 9.11 36.04 22.72
CA PHE A 181 8.13 36.86 22.01
C PHE A 181 6.85 36.11 21.71
N ALA A 182 6.91 34.80 21.39
CA ALA A 182 5.74 33.96 21.25
C ALA A 182 4.92 33.90 22.56
N SER A 183 5.60 33.69 23.69
CA SER A 183 4.96 33.72 25.02
C SER A 183 4.30 35.06 25.31
N MET A 184 4.90 36.18 24.90
CA MET A 184 4.30 37.50 25.06
C MET A 184 3.02 37.67 24.22
N ILE A 185 3.00 37.16 22.98
CA ILE A 185 1.78 37.17 22.16
C ILE A 185 0.67 36.33 22.82
N ALA A 186 0.97 35.07 23.24
CA ALA A 186 0.02 34.20 23.91
C ALA A 186 -0.53 34.86 25.20
N ARG A 187 0.33 35.50 26.00
CA ARG A 187 -0.05 36.24 27.20
C ARG A 187 -1.04 37.36 26.87
N GLU A 188 -0.75 38.17 25.87
CA GLU A 188 -1.59 39.35 25.56
C GLU A 188 -2.95 38.89 24.99
N VAL A 189 -2.96 37.86 24.18
CA VAL A 189 -4.22 37.27 23.67
C VAL A 189 -5.02 36.64 24.80
N PHE A 190 -4.37 35.90 25.71
CA PHE A 190 -5.03 35.34 26.91
C PHE A 190 -5.66 36.45 27.75
N ARG A 191 -4.86 37.47 28.07
CA ARG A 191 -5.33 38.63 28.86
C ARG A 191 -6.49 39.37 28.21
N SER A 192 -6.42 39.58 26.90
CA SER A 192 -7.48 40.33 26.19
C SER A 192 -8.77 39.52 26.05
N THR A 193 -8.68 38.18 25.99
CA THR A 193 -9.86 37.30 25.83
C THR A 193 -10.47 36.88 27.16
N GLU A 194 -9.65 36.63 28.20
CA GLU A 194 -10.11 36.10 29.48
C GLU A 194 -10.23 37.16 30.56
N GLY A 195 -9.68 38.35 30.33
CA GLY A 195 -9.71 39.46 31.27
C GLY A 195 -8.77 39.29 32.47
N ILE A 196 -7.89 38.30 32.47
CA ILE A 196 -6.94 37.95 33.54
C ILE A 196 -5.56 37.68 32.95
N GLU A 197 -4.52 37.81 33.74
CA GLU A 197 -3.15 37.48 33.36
C GLU A 197 -2.89 35.98 33.57
N PRO A 198 -2.35 35.23 32.61
CA PRO A 198 -1.89 33.88 32.86
C PRO A 198 -0.75 33.87 33.87
N ASN A 199 -0.74 32.89 34.75
CA ASN A 199 0.27 32.73 35.79
C ASN A 199 1.13 31.46 35.66
N HIS A 200 0.84 30.63 34.68
CA HIS A 200 1.64 29.47 34.31
C HIS A 200 1.85 29.43 32.79
N TYR A 201 3.04 28.99 32.39
CA TYR A 201 3.43 28.88 30.98
C TYR A 201 4.15 27.55 30.74
N GLY A 202 3.70 26.82 29.72
CA GLY A 202 4.50 25.77 29.14
C GLY A 202 5.73 26.31 28.40
N GLN A 203 6.73 25.47 28.19
CA GLN A 203 7.86 25.87 27.34
C GLN A 203 7.33 25.98 25.88
N PRO A 204 7.57 27.15 25.24
CA PRO A 204 7.17 27.29 23.84
C PRO A 204 7.86 26.26 22.96
N GLU A 205 7.09 25.55 22.14
CA GLU A 205 7.60 24.56 21.19
C GLU A 205 7.45 25.12 19.76
N LEU A 206 8.54 25.03 18.97
CA LEU A 206 8.48 25.35 17.55
C LEU A 206 8.05 24.10 16.79
N VAL A 207 6.99 24.21 15.98
CA VAL A 207 6.43 23.11 15.21
C VAL A 207 6.05 23.56 13.82
N PHE A 208 5.94 22.63 12.88
CA PHE A 208 5.16 22.84 11.68
C PHE A 208 3.70 22.47 11.98
N ALA A 209 2.87 23.46 12.24
CA ALA A 209 1.47 23.29 12.60
C ALA A 209 0.60 23.25 11.36
N HIS A 210 -0.40 22.36 11.33
CA HIS A 210 -1.37 22.35 10.26
C HIS A 210 -2.46 23.42 10.47
N VAL A 211 -2.88 23.99 9.36
CA VAL A 211 -4.00 24.93 9.28
C VAL A 211 -4.97 24.40 8.25
N ASP A 212 -6.19 24.12 8.67
CA ASP A 212 -7.24 23.67 7.76
C ASP A 212 -7.94 24.92 7.20
N ASP A 213 -7.81 25.17 5.91
CA ASP A 213 -8.65 26.13 5.18
C ASP A 213 -9.68 25.38 4.32
N GLN A 214 -10.57 26.09 3.65
CA GLN A 214 -11.72 25.46 2.98
C GLN A 214 -11.33 24.55 1.77
N GLU A 215 -10.07 24.55 1.35
CA GLU A 215 -9.62 23.84 0.14
C GLU A 215 -8.54 22.80 0.40
N ALA A 216 -7.67 22.99 1.42
CA ALA A 216 -6.61 22.04 1.73
C ALA A 216 -6.02 22.22 3.14
N ARG A 217 -5.41 21.15 3.66
CA ARG A 217 -4.59 21.22 4.87
C ARG A 217 -3.19 21.70 4.52
N ARG A 218 -2.73 22.79 5.16
CA ARG A 218 -1.39 23.35 4.99
C ARG A 218 -0.60 23.22 6.28
N TRP A 219 0.70 23.01 6.20
CA TRP A 219 1.61 23.03 7.34
C TRP A 219 2.53 24.24 7.26
N THR A 220 2.53 25.07 8.30
CA THR A 220 3.36 26.26 8.40
C THR A 220 4.14 26.28 9.72
N LEU A 221 5.31 26.94 9.73
CA LEU A 221 6.11 27.07 10.93
C LEU A 221 5.40 27.92 11.98
N ALA A 222 5.18 27.36 13.16
CA ALA A 222 4.45 28.00 14.24
C ALA A 222 5.08 27.75 15.61
N TRP A 223 4.89 28.69 16.52
CA TRP A 223 5.12 28.50 17.94
C TRP A 223 3.86 27.97 18.61
N GLN A 224 3.96 26.87 19.32
CA GLN A 224 2.94 26.41 20.25
C GLN A 224 3.30 26.88 21.66
N VAL A 225 2.41 27.61 22.31
CA VAL A 225 2.59 28.19 23.63
C VAL A 225 1.38 27.84 24.48
N ASP A 226 1.60 27.04 25.53
CA ASP A 226 0.58 26.81 26.56
C ASP A 226 0.64 27.96 27.59
N ALA A 227 -0.46 28.65 27.74
CA ALA A 227 -0.61 29.72 28.74
C ALA A 227 -1.85 29.43 29.59
N GLN A 228 -1.64 29.38 30.91
CA GLN A 228 -2.66 28.97 31.86
C GLN A 228 -2.77 29.95 33.01
N TRP A 229 -3.95 30.07 33.55
CA TRP A 229 -4.24 30.75 34.80
C TRP A 229 -4.90 29.78 35.77
N TYR A 230 -4.33 29.65 36.95
CA TYR A 230 -4.85 28.86 38.03
C TYR A 230 -4.81 29.62 39.34
N GLU A 231 -5.94 29.72 40.04
CA GLU A 231 -6.06 30.25 41.39
C GLU A 231 -7.00 29.38 42.20
N PRO A 232 -6.64 28.92 43.41
CA PRO A 232 -7.51 28.10 44.26
C PRO A 232 -8.90 28.69 44.45
N GLY A 233 -9.94 27.96 44.15
CA GLY A 233 -11.32 28.41 44.28
C GLY A 233 -11.96 29.06 43.06
N PHE A 234 -11.20 29.20 41.98
CA PHE A 234 -11.69 29.66 40.68
C PHE A 234 -11.57 28.58 39.60
N GLU A 235 -12.40 28.68 38.59
CA GLU A 235 -12.27 27.81 37.40
C GLU A 235 -10.95 28.11 36.67
N PRO A 236 -10.02 27.15 36.53
CA PRO A 236 -8.80 27.37 35.80
C PRO A 236 -9.06 27.63 34.31
N LYS A 237 -8.24 28.47 33.72
CA LYS A 237 -8.26 28.76 32.29
C LYS A 237 -6.89 28.47 31.69
N GLY A 238 -6.87 27.84 30.53
CA GLY A 238 -5.63 27.55 29.85
C GLY A 238 -5.85 27.25 28.38
N TYR A 239 -4.89 27.69 27.58
CA TYR A 239 -4.97 27.50 26.14
C TYR A 239 -3.61 27.24 25.55
N LEU A 240 -3.55 26.23 24.67
CA LEU A 240 -2.45 26.06 23.73
C LEU A 240 -2.69 27.00 22.55
N TYR A 241 -1.83 27.98 22.39
CA TYR A 241 -1.84 28.92 21.28
C TYR A 241 -0.88 28.42 20.20
N THR A 242 -1.36 28.25 18.97
CA THR A 242 -0.51 28.03 17.79
C THR A 242 -0.37 29.37 17.08
N ILE A 243 0.83 29.88 17.02
CA ILE A 243 1.18 31.23 16.53
C ILE A 243 2.09 31.10 15.34
N ASP A 244 1.67 31.57 14.18
CA ASP A 244 2.52 31.56 12.98
C ASP A 244 3.87 32.24 13.28
N ALA A 245 4.96 31.49 13.14
CA ALA A 245 6.29 31.89 13.54
C ALA A 245 6.91 32.97 12.62
N ARG A 246 6.26 33.32 11.54
CA ARG A 246 6.70 34.37 10.59
C ARG A 246 5.80 35.59 10.63
N THR A 247 4.46 35.40 10.66
CA THR A 247 3.47 36.50 10.57
C THR A 247 2.97 36.97 11.93
N ARG A 248 3.16 36.20 13.02
CA ARG A 248 2.68 36.45 14.38
C ARG A 248 1.17 36.27 14.56
N GLN A 249 0.46 35.71 13.56
CA GLN A 249 -0.97 35.46 13.65
C GLN A 249 -1.26 34.26 14.54
N ILE A 250 -2.36 34.32 15.30
CA ILE A 250 -2.88 33.16 16.01
C ILE A 250 -3.59 32.28 14.99
N LEU A 251 -3.03 31.10 14.73
CA LEU A 251 -3.59 30.10 13.82
C LEU A 251 -4.64 29.24 14.51
N LYS A 252 -4.36 28.83 15.77
CA LYS A 252 -5.25 28.01 16.59
C LYS A 252 -5.20 28.46 18.04
N ARG A 253 -6.30 28.26 18.74
CA ARG A 253 -6.41 28.41 20.21
C ARG A 253 -7.22 27.23 20.73
N VAL A 254 -6.56 26.34 21.49
CA VAL A 254 -7.17 25.11 22.02
C VAL A 254 -7.01 25.10 23.54
N SER A 255 -8.04 24.68 24.28
CA SER A 255 -7.99 24.64 25.75
C SER A 255 -7.02 23.58 26.28
N SER A 256 -6.33 23.87 27.37
CA SER A 256 -5.20 23.09 27.92
C SER A 256 -5.18 22.86 29.44
N ILE A 257 -6.27 22.54 30.14
CA ILE A 257 -6.32 22.41 31.65
C ILE A 257 -6.67 21.00 32.14
N HIS A 258 -6.00 20.33 33.15
CA HIS A 258 -6.13 18.92 33.67
C HIS A 258 -5.55 18.56 35.05
N HIS A 259 -5.98 17.62 35.91
CA HIS A 259 -5.44 17.14 37.22
C HIS A 259 -5.97 15.85 37.92
N PHE A 260 -5.34 15.20 38.91
CA PHE A 260 -5.78 14.10 39.83
C PHE A 260 -4.97 13.49 40.97
N ASP A 261 -5.46 12.54 41.93
CA ASP A 261 -4.83 11.70 42.96
C ASP A 261 -5.67 10.87 43.94
N VAL A 262 -5.31 9.67 44.74
CA VAL A 262 -5.64 9.13 46.10
C VAL A 262 -5.55 7.65 46.59
N THR A 263 -5.66 7.12 47.93
CA THR A 263 -5.75 5.75 48.44
C THR A 263 -6.08 5.27 49.89
N GLY A 264 -6.14 3.90 50.30
CA GLY A 264 -6.15 3.13 51.57
C GLY A 264 -6.92 1.81 51.58
N THR A 265 -7.08 0.82 52.66
CA THR A 265 -8.38 0.19 52.67
C THR A 265 -9.36 1.30 53.03
N ILE A 266 -9.46 2.13 52.14
CA ILE A 266 -10.39 3.22 52.14
C ILE A 266 -11.46 2.88 51.16
N THR A 267 -12.68 2.84 51.65
CA THR A 267 -13.88 2.88 50.83
C THR A 267 -14.45 4.29 50.87
N ALA A 268 -15.18 4.63 49.85
CA ALA A 268 -16.04 5.82 49.84
C ALA A 268 -17.41 5.46 49.26
N ASN A 269 -18.44 6.18 49.63
CA ASN A 269 -19.73 5.99 49.03
C ASN A 269 -19.76 6.61 47.64
N ALA A 270 -19.72 5.74 46.61
CA ALA A 270 -19.75 6.07 45.18
C ALA A 270 -21.04 5.60 44.53
N THR A 271 -21.44 6.24 43.43
CA THR A 271 -22.61 5.85 42.65
C THR A 271 -22.37 4.52 41.96
N PRO A 272 -23.17 3.47 42.21
CA PRO A 272 -22.93 2.17 41.57
C PRO A 272 -23.45 2.08 40.16
N GLY A 273 -22.85 1.16 39.34
CA GLY A 273 -23.29 0.84 37.98
C GLY A 273 -23.12 2.01 37.01
N THR A 274 -23.98 2.06 36.00
CA THR A 274 -23.90 2.99 34.85
C THR A 274 -24.91 4.16 34.88
N ALA A 275 -25.77 4.20 35.89
CA ALA A 275 -26.76 5.25 36.08
C ALA A 275 -26.28 6.37 37.03
N ALA A 276 -26.81 7.57 36.85
CA ALA A 276 -26.53 8.69 37.77
C ALA A 276 -26.98 8.43 39.20
N ASP A 277 -26.47 9.22 40.15
CA ASP A 277 -26.95 9.26 41.53
C ASP A 277 -28.41 9.79 41.58
N HIS A 278 -29.34 8.96 42.01
CA HIS A 278 -30.74 9.32 42.25
C HIS A 278 -31.34 8.40 43.33
N SER A 279 -32.59 8.65 43.74
CA SER A 279 -33.20 7.90 44.82
C SER A 279 -33.30 6.38 44.62
N GLY A 280 -33.30 5.92 43.39
CA GLY A 280 -33.28 4.49 43.02
C GLY A 280 -31.89 3.92 42.84
N ASN A 281 -30.82 4.74 42.81
CA ASN A 281 -29.43 4.37 42.63
C ASN A 281 -28.51 5.13 43.60
N PRO A 282 -28.68 4.93 44.94
CA PRO A 282 -27.92 5.68 45.92
C PRO A 282 -26.44 5.21 45.98
N PRO A 283 -25.51 6.10 46.41
CA PRO A 283 -24.11 5.75 46.60
C PRO A 283 -23.89 4.60 47.58
N VAL A 284 -22.96 3.71 47.26
CA VAL A 284 -22.60 2.53 48.07
C VAL A 284 -21.10 2.53 48.37
N PRO A 285 -20.68 1.88 49.50
CA PRO A 285 -19.27 1.75 49.83
C PRO A 285 -18.45 1.05 48.71
N THR A 286 -17.46 1.74 48.17
CA THR A 286 -16.63 1.27 47.06
C THR A 286 -15.16 1.46 47.44
N PRO A 287 -14.25 0.50 47.22
CA PRO A 287 -12.82 0.68 47.43
C PRO A 287 -12.26 1.88 46.66
N MET A 288 -11.32 2.62 47.25
CA MET A 288 -10.68 3.77 46.60
C MET A 288 -9.26 3.35 46.14
N PRO A 289 -9.06 3.06 44.86
CA PRO A 289 -7.78 2.60 44.34
C PRO A 289 -6.78 3.76 44.24
N TYR A 290 -5.49 3.50 44.48
CA TYR A 290 -4.36 4.42 44.31
C TYR A 290 -4.47 5.74 45.09
N LEU A 291 -5.16 5.82 46.21
CA LEU A 291 -5.42 7.01 47.05
C LEU A 291 -4.17 7.42 47.82
N ARG A 292 -3.74 8.67 47.77
CA ARG A 292 -2.65 9.17 48.58
C ARG A 292 -3.14 9.51 49.98
N LEU A 293 -2.52 8.89 50.97
CA LEU A 293 -2.74 9.15 52.36
C LEU A 293 -1.58 9.93 52.92
N GLN A 294 -1.88 10.97 53.70
CA GLN A 294 -0.89 11.77 54.39
C GLN A 294 -1.03 11.58 55.92
N SER A 295 0.08 11.45 56.59
CA SER A 295 0.15 11.38 58.06
C SER A 295 1.47 11.96 58.55
N SER A 296 1.63 12.04 59.90
CA SER A 296 2.91 12.36 60.51
C SER A 296 4.02 11.34 60.20
N ALA A 297 3.61 10.16 59.78
CA ALA A 297 4.55 9.09 59.39
C ALA A 297 4.96 9.15 57.91
N GLY A 298 4.56 10.18 57.19
CA GLY A 298 4.84 10.38 55.78
C GLY A 298 3.59 10.14 54.90
N THR A 299 3.85 9.81 53.63
CA THR A 299 2.79 9.58 52.62
C THR A 299 2.82 8.15 52.13
N THR A 300 1.67 7.51 52.00
CA THR A 300 1.53 6.24 51.30
C THR A 300 0.44 6.32 50.23
N VAL A 301 0.41 5.32 49.35
CA VAL A 301 -0.57 5.18 48.29
C VAL A 301 -1.15 3.80 48.33
N THR A 302 -2.48 3.64 48.14
CA THR A 302 -3.11 2.31 48.21
C THR A 302 -2.91 1.48 46.94
N ASP A 303 -3.21 0.20 47.05
CA ASP A 303 -3.35 -0.69 45.90
C ASP A 303 -4.69 -0.50 45.16
N ALA A 304 -4.92 -1.31 44.12
CA ALA A 304 -6.16 -1.30 43.32
C ALA A 304 -7.42 -1.67 44.15
N ASN A 305 -7.27 -2.29 45.30
CA ASN A 305 -8.35 -2.72 46.19
C ASN A 305 -8.58 -1.73 47.35
N GLY A 306 -7.90 -0.61 47.36
CA GLY A 306 -7.98 0.36 48.43
C GLY A 306 -7.16 0.02 49.66
N ASN A 307 -6.25 -0.97 49.65
CA ASN A 307 -5.43 -1.33 50.79
C ASN A 307 -4.21 -0.42 50.90
N PHE A 308 -3.80 -0.04 52.07
CA PHE A 308 -2.65 0.81 52.33
C PHE A 308 -1.76 0.27 53.47
N THR A 309 -0.50 0.72 53.43
CA THR A 309 0.46 0.43 54.51
C THR A 309 1.36 1.64 54.74
N PHE A 310 1.44 2.11 55.98
CA PHE A 310 2.52 2.96 56.45
C PHE A 310 3.55 2.06 57.15
N VAL A 311 4.70 1.89 56.55
CA VAL A 311 5.74 0.98 57.06
C VAL A 311 6.48 1.62 58.24
N GLY A 312 6.68 0.81 59.31
CA GLY A 312 7.47 1.25 60.47
C GLY A 312 6.75 2.14 61.46
N VAL A 313 5.45 2.24 61.41
CA VAL A 313 4.63 3.02 62.34
C VAL A 313 4.16 2.19 63.48
N ASN A 314 4.62 2.48 64.67
CA ASN A 314 4.35 1.72 65.89
C ASN A 314 3.43 2.43 66.85
N THR A 315 2.97 3.60 66.57
CA THR A 315 2.00 4.36 67.36
C THR A 315 0.82 4.78 66.54
N PRO A 316 -0.37 5.00 67.15
CA PRO A 316 -1.53 5.49 66.38
C PRO A 316 -1.17 6.82 65.67
N ILE A 317 -1.65 6.89 64.39
CA ILE A 317 -1.47 8.08 63.58
C ILE A 317 -2.80 8.70 63.14
N ASN A 318 -2.76 9.97 62.83
CA ASN A 318 -3.85 10.62 62.15
C ASN A 318 -3.56 10.59 60.68
N ILE A 319 -4.52 10.10 59.88
CA ILE A 319 -4.42 10.00 58.43
C ILE A 319 -5.39 10.99 57.84
N THR A 320 -4.86 11.85 56.96
CA THR A 320 -5.68 12.72 56.14
C THR A 320 -5.77 12.15 54.75
N ALA A 321 -7.00 12.07 54.25
CA ALA A 321 -7.33 11.67 52.91
C ALA A 321 -8.09 12.76 52.17
N THR A 322 -7.72 13.00 50.95
CA THR A 322 -8.41 13.85 49.98
C THR A 322 -8.58 13.03 48.72
N TYR A 323 -9.51 13.35 47.82
CA TYR A 323 -9.62 12.66 46.54
C TYR A 323 -8.43 13.04 45.60
N ALA A 324 -7.27 12.59 45.99
CA ALA A 324 -5.98 12.82 45.32
C ALA A 324 -5.05 11.58 45.38
N GLY A 325 -4.46 11.02 44.23
CA GLY A 325 -3.67 9.75 44.17
C GLY A 325 -2.63 9.68 43.08
N THR A 326 -2.35 8.51 42.56
CA THR A 326 -1.33 8.31 41.52
C THR A 326 -1.80 8.79 40.16
N PHE A 327 -3.07 8.58 39.86
CA PHE A 327 -3.62 8.86 38.53
C PHE A 327 -4.66 10.00 38.51
N THR A 328 -5.06 10.50 39.67
CA THR A 328 -6.28 11.30 39.79
C THR A 328 -6.19 12.38 40.86
N SER A 329 -6.53 13.70 40.62
CA SER A 329 -6.76 14.78 41.62
C SER A 329 -8.13 15.45 41.40
N VAL A 330 -8.99 15.36 42.27
CA VAL A 330 -10.31 15.99 42.17
C VAL A 330 -10.32 17.40 42.78
N GLN A 331 -10.82 18.35 41.99
CA GLN A 331 -10.99 19.76 42.39
C GLN A 331 -12.48 20.09 42.50
N ASN A 332 -12.89 20.52 43.65
CA ASN A 332 -14.27 20.98 43.88
C ASN A 332 -14.42 22.46 43.53
N GLN A 333 -15.04 22.77 42.42
CA GLN A 333 -15.16 24.14 41.90
C GLN A 333 -16.20 24.96 42.68
N ALA A 334 -17.03 24.32 43.52
CA ALA A 334 -18.03 25.01 44.35
C ALA A 334 -17.53 25.31 45.78
N GLY A 335 -16.27 25.02 46.10
CA GLY A 335 -15.72 25.26 47.45
C GLY A 335 -14.43 24.46 47.72
N ALA A 336 -14.12 24.19 48.97
CA ALA A 336 -12.96 23.40 49.34
C ALA A 336 -13.10 21.95 48.87
N ASN A 337 -11.96 21.35 48.50
CA ASN A 337 -11.89 19.90 48.20
C ASN A 337 -12.26 19.11 49.46
N TYR A 338 -12.98 18.01 49.27
CA TYR A 338 -13.30 17.14 50.39
C TYR A 338 -12.03 16.63 51.05
N SER A 339 -11.95 16.76 52.33
CA SER A 339 -10.87 16.22 53.16
C SER A 339 -11.46 15.57 54.39
N VAL A 340 -10.94 14.43 54.76
CA VAL A 340 -11.32 13.74 55.99
C VAL A 340 -10.07 13.36 56.74
N ALA A 341 -10.09 13.61 58.05
CA ALA A 341 -9.08 13.15 58.98
C ALA A 341 -9.61 11.93 59.75
N PHE A 342 -8.92 10.84 59.62
CA PHE A 342 -9.13 9.62 60.40
C PHE A 342 -8.16 9.69 61.58
N ASN A 343 -8.71 9.99 62.74
CA ASN A 343 -7.89 10.18 63.91
C ASN A 343 -7.64 8.86 64.64
N ASN A 344 -6.42 8.74 65.23
CA ASN A 344 -6.04 7.60 66.04
C ASN A 344 -6.14 6.24 65.34
N VAL A 345 -5.74 6.20 64.07
CA VAL A 345 -5.67 4.95 63.28
C VAL A 345 -4.60 4.06 63.86
N GLN A 346 -5.01 2.86 64.25
CA GLN A 346 -4.19 1.95 65.09
C GLN A 346 -3.18 1.17 64.25
N PRO A 347 -1.91 1.01 64.70
CA PRO A 347 -0.99 0.09 64.11
C PRO A 347 -1.44 -1.34 64.32
N ASN A 348 -1.01 -2.26 63.43
CA ASN A 348 -1.28 -3.70 63.47
C ASN A 348 -2.75 -4.14 63.59
N THR A 349 -3.67 -3.29 63.18
CA THR A 349 -5.10 -3.53 63.19
C THR A 349 -5.66 -3.32 61.82
N PRO A 350 -6.52 -4.21 61.28
CA PRO A 350 -7.16 -3.92 59.98
C PRO A 350 -8.07 -2.71 60.15
N ASN A 351 -7.61 -1.56 59.63
CA ASN A 351 -8.39 -0.34 59.69
C ASN A 351 -9.29 -0.25 58.45
N VAL A 352 -10.60 -0.07 58.70
CA VAL A 352 -11.54 0.23 57.63
C VAL A 352 -11.90 1.71 57.74
N LEU A 353 -11.41 2.47 56.76
CA LEU A 353 -11.63 3.90 56.68
C LEU A 353 -12.72 4.20 55.64
N VAL A 354 -13.69 5.05 55.97
CA VAL A 354 -14.79 5.38 55.05
C VAL A 354 -14.79 6.87 54.78
N MET A 355 -14.44 7.27 53.59
CA MET A 355 -14.63 8.61 53.09
C MET A 355 -16.11 8.78 52.66
N ASN A 356 -16.60 10.03 52.58
CA ASN A 356 -17.98 10.30 52.21
C ASN A 356 -19.00 9.41 52.97
N ALA A 357 -18.78 9.21 54.26
CA ALA A 357 -19.60 8.32 55.08
C ALA A 357 -21.09 8.78 55.16
N THR A 358 -21.34 10.06 54.97
CA THR A 358 -22.69 10.63 54.85
C THR A 358 -22.79 11.25 53.45
N PRO A 359 -23.21 10.47 52.42
CA PRO A 359 -23.18 10.93 51.04
C PRO A 359 -24.05 12.17 50.82
N ASN A 360 -23.55 13.09 50.04
CA ASN A 360 -24.27 14.19 49.44
C ASN A 360 -23.77 14.44 48.03
N GLY A 361 -24.58 14.98 47.13
CA GLY A 361 -24.26 15.06 45.71
C GLY A 361 -22.93 15.75 45.40
N SER A 362 -22.53 16.75 46.18
CA SER A 362 -21.23 17.43 45.96
C SER A 362 -20.02 16.55 46.32
N VAL A 363 -20.10 15.81 47.43
CA VAL A 363 -18.97 14.91 47.82
C VAL A 363 -19.02 13.61 47.01
N THR A 364 -20.18 13.09 46.70
CA THR A 364 -20.36 11.91 45.83
C THR A 364 -19.76 12.17 44.43
N GLY A 365 -19.96 13.36 43.85
CA GLY A 365 -19.30 13.77 42.59
C GLY A 365 -17.78 13.74 42.69
N GLN A 366 -17.20 14.15 43.83
CA GLN A 366 -15.74 14.04 44.03
C GLN A 366 -15.30 12.58 44.15
N THR A 367 -16.08 11.73 44.85
CA THR A 367 -15.79 10.28 44.96
C THR A 367 -15.81 9.62 43.60
N ASN A 368 -16.84 9.83 42.81
CA ASN A 368 -17.03 9.24 41.50
C ASN A 368 -15.93 9.70 40.52
N GLY A 369 -15.66 11.01 40.47
CA GLY A 369 -14.59 11.60 39.64
C GLY A 369 -13.25 10.98 39.94
N PHE A 370 -13.00 10.64 41.19
CA PHE A 370 -11.78 9.97 41.59
C PHE A 370 -11.78 8.49 41.16
N LEU A 371 -12.79 7.74 41.50
CA LEU A 371 -12.86 6.30 41.28
C LEU A 371 -12.78 5.92 39.81
N HIS A 372 -13.59 6.54 38.96
CA HIS A 372 -13.80 6.04 37.60
C HIS A 372 -12.65 6.38 36.64
N ILE A 373 -11.84 7.37 36.93
CA ILE A 373 -10.59 7.59 36.18
C ILE A 373 -9.60 6.44 36.43
N ALA A 374 -9.41 6.06 37.70
CA ALA A 374 -8.51 4.95 38.05
C ALA A 374 -8.99 3.61 37.48
N THR A 375 -10.29 3.35 37.51
CA THR A 375 -10.86 2.12 36.94
C THR A 375 -10.78 2.06 35.42
N GLN A 376 -10.85 3.19 34.71
CA GLN A 376 -10.66 3.23 33.26
C GLN A 376 -9.21 2.91 32.87
N ARG A 377 -8.26 3.46 33.60
CA ARG A 377 -6.84 3.09 33.44
C ARG A 377 -6.62 1.59 33.69
N ASP A 378 -7.22 1.05 34.72
CA ASP A 378 -7.06 -0.36 35.06
C ASP A 378 -7.73 -1.28 34.01
N TRP A 379 -8.87 -0.85 33.43
CA TRP A 379 -9.48 -1.55 32.31
C TRP A 379 -8.54 -1.59 31.09
N ILE A 380 -7.93 -0.47 30.68
CA ILE A 380 -6.95 -0.45 29.58
C ILE A 380 -5.79 -1.42 29.87
N ARG A 381 -5.24 -1.37 31.10
CA ARG A 381 -4.14 -2.24 31.51
C ARG A 381 -4.53 -3.72 31.63
N SER A 382 -5.81 -4.01 31.84
CA SER A 382 -6.28 -5.41 31.84
C SER A 382 -6.33 -6.01 30.45
N ILE A 383 -6.52 -5.18 29.41
CA ILE A 383 -6.51 -5.58 27.99
C ILE A 383 -5.09 -5.57 27.43
N PHE A 384 -4.39 -4.44 27.57
CA PHE A 384 -2.99 -4.26 27.16
C PHE A 384 -2.10 -3.95 28.37
N PRO A 385 -1.51 -4.96 29.02
CA PRO A 385 -0.72 -4.77 30.26
C PRO A 385 0.46 -3.80 30.14
N ASN A 386 0.98 -3.59 28.93
CA ASN A 386 2.09 -2.69 28.66
C ASN A 386 1.65 -1.30 28.14
N ASP A 387 0.35 -1.07 27.96
CA ASP A 387 -0.13 0.25 27.53
C ASP A 387 -0.10 1.26 28.68
N THR A 388 0.82 2.21 28.59
CA THR A 388 0.99 3.28 29.58
C THR A 388 0.25 4.57 29.20
N THR A 389 -0.58 4.55 28.17
CA THR A 389 -1.23 5.77 27.65
C THR A 389 -2.11 6.45 28.71
N ALA A 390 -2.75 5.68 29.56
CA ALA A 390 -3.53 6.18 30.70
C ALA A 390 -2.72 6.34 32.00
N ASP A 391 -1.41 6.01 32.03
CA ASP A 391 -0.54 6.14 33.21
C ASP A 391 -0.03 7.57 33.35
N PHE A 392 -0.89 8.50 33.61
CA PHE A 392 -0.56 9.90 33.86
C PHE A 392 -1.44 10.49 34.95
N LEU A 393 -1.03 11.60 35.47
CA LEU A 393 -1.81 12.36 36.44
C LEU A 393 -2.78 13.26 35.69
N SER A 394 -4.08 13.12 35.93
CA SER A 394 -5.11 13.89 35.28
C SER A 394 -5.94 14.76 36.25
N THR A 395 -6.71 15.81 35.86
CA THR A 395 -7.61 16.59 36.75
C THR A 395 -9.07 16.28 36.50
N THR A 396 -9.84 16.08 37.54
CA THR A 396 -11.28 16.11 37.47
C THR A 396 -11.83 17.29 38.25
N ASN A 397 -12.38 18.25 37.56
CA ASN A 397 -13.17 19.31 38.20
C ASN A 397 -14.60 18.83 38.38
N VAL A 398 -15.08 18.93 39.59
CA VAL A 398 -16.48 18.59 39.90
C VAL A 398 -17.21 19.78 40.52
N ASN A 399 -18.53 19.75 40.47
CA ASN A 399 -19.37 20.87 40.92
C ASN A 399 -19.02 22.19 40.21
N VAL A 400 -18.67 22.10 38.93
CA VAL A 400 -18.42 23.25 38.07
C VAL A 400 -19.66 24.13 38.00
N SER A 401 -19.50 25.43 37.90
CA SER A 401 -20.64 26.38 37.85
C SER A 401 -21.50 26.15 36.61
N GLY A 402 -22.76 25.76 36.79
CA GLY A 402 -23.70 25.41 35.73
C GLY A 402 -24.41 24.10 36.05
N THR A 403 -25.16 23.54 35.10
CA THR A 403 -25.91 22.30 35.23
C THR A 403 -26.07 21.61 33.88
N CYS A 404 -26.38 20.32 33.88
CA CYS A 404 -26.77 19.57 32.70
C CYS A 404 -25.71 19.44 31.62
N ASN A 405 -24.43 19.37 32.01
CA ASN A 405 -23.33 19.09 31.07
C ASN A 405 -22.16 18.40 31.79
N ALA A 406 -21.26 17.85 31.02
CA ALA A 406 -19.88 17.49 31.35
C ALA A 406 -19.03 17.84 30.17
N PHE A 407 -17.71 18.05 30.34
CA PHE A 407 -16.85 18.37 29.22
C PHE A 407 -15.38 18.11 29.56
N TYR A 408 -14.63 17.66 28.55
CA TYR A 408 -13.17 17.74 28.50
C TYR A 408 -12.75 19.06 27.86
N ASN A 409 -11.71 19.71 28.38
CA ASN A 409 -11.31 21.03 27.89
C ASN A 409 -9.84 21.09 27.46
N GLY A 410 -9.25 19.96 27.09
CA GLY A 410 -7.81 19.83 26.77
C GLY A 410 -6.98 19.49 28.01
N ASN A 411 -7.37 19.84 29.21
CA ASN A 411 -6.61 19.70 30.45
C ASN A 411 -7.40 19.29 31.70
N SER A 412 -8.66 19.10 31.64
CA SER A 412 -9.46 18.53 32.73
C SER A 412 -10.75 17.93 32.24
N THR A 413 -11.20 16.91 32.93
CA THR A 413 -12.57 16.47 32.84
C THR A 413 -13.41 17.28 33.82
N ASN A 414 -14.57 17.76 33.38
CA ASN A 414 -15.36 18.76 34.14
C ASN A 414 -16.82 18.33 34.27
N PHE A 415 -17.33 18.32 35.51
CA PHE A 415 -18.66 17.78 35.81
C PHE A 415 -19.48 18.76 36.64
N TYR A 416 -20.74 18.88 36.25
CA TYR A 416 -21.68 19.78 36.89
C TYR A 416 -22.44 19.11 38.05
N PRO A 417 -22.80 19.87 39.09
CA PRO A 417 -23.64 19.39 40.16
C PRO A 417 -25.08 19.15 39.67
N ALA A 418 -25.86 18.43 40.45
CA ALA A 418 -27.31 18.28 40.21
C ALA A 418 -27.98 19.65 40.17
N GLY A 419 -28.84 19.84 39.20
CA GLY A 419 -29.63 21.07 39.03
C GLY A 419 -30.17 21.18 37.58
N GLY A 420 -31.01 22.18 37.30
CA GLY A 420 -31.50 22.44 35.94
C GLY A 420 -32.32 21.28 35.32
N GLY A 421 -32.81 20.34 36.13
CA GLY A 421 -33.46 19.13 35.63
C GLY A 421 -32.54 17.94 35.38
N CYS A 422 -31.25 18.05 35.74
CA CYS A 422 -30.27 16.97 35.65
C CYS A 422 -29.79 16.48 37.03
N ASN A 423 -29.42 15.22 37.11
CA ASN A 423 -28.67 14.67 38.24
C ASN A 423 -27.22 15.15 38.18
N ASN A 424 -26.42 14.84 39.23
CA ASN A 424 -24.98 15.11 39.17
C ASN A 424 -24.34 14.36 38.02
N THR A 425 -23.56 15.07 37.18
CA THR A 425 -23.01 14.48 35.93
C THR A 425 -21.71 13.72 36.16
N ALA A 426 -21.12 13.79 37.35
CA ALA A 426 -19.96 13.00 37.75
C ALA A 426 -20.38 11.57 38.13
N PHE A 427 -20.60 10.70 37.18
CA PHE A 427 -20.83 9.26 37.38
C PHE A 427 -20.19 8.43 36.28
N SER A 428 -20.05 7.13 36.47
CA SER A 428 -19.19 6.19 35.78
C SER A 428 -19.03 6.40 34.27
N VAL A 429 -20.14 6.25 33.53
CA VAL A 429 -20.10 6.30 32.05
C VAL A 429 -19.82 7.70 31.49
N ILE A 430 -20.21 8.75 32.18
CA ILE A 430 -19.91 10.13 31.77
C ILE A 430 -18.47 10.46 32.08
N ILE A 431 -17.93 10.01 33.21
CA ILE A 431 -16.50 10.20 33.53
C ILE A 431 -15.63 9.48 32.55
N ALA A 432 -15.97 8.23 32.19
CA ALA A 432 -15.24 7.46 31.19
C ALA A 432 -15.31 8.11 29.79
N HIS A 433 -16.42 8.70 29.42
CA HIS A 433 -16.58 9.46 28.18
C HIS A 433 -15.63 10.68 28.15
N GLU A 434 -15.67 11.53 29.17
CA GLU A 434 -14.82 12.73 29.21
C GLU A 434 -13.33 12.38 29.27
N MET A 435 -12.97 11.30 29.96
CA MET A 435 -11.61 10.76 29.96
C MET A 435 -11.26 10.16 28.60
N GLY A 436 -12.22 9.59 27.87
CA GLY A 436 -12.06 9.10 26.50
C GLY A 436 -11.57 10.20 25.54
N HIS A 437 -12.08 11.42 25.63
CA HIS A 437 -11.56 12.57 24.88
C HIS A 437 -10.09 12.85 25.15
N TRP A 438 -9.67 12.67 26.38
CA TRP A 438 -8.27 12.84 26.73
C TRP A 438 -7.40 11.71 26.16
N LEU A 439 -7.89 10.51 26.27
CA LEU A 439 -7.21 9.35 25.68
C LEU A 439 -7.09 9.48 24.17
N ASN A 440 -8.08 10.05 23.46
CA ASN A 440 -7.97 10.37 22.04
C ASN A 440 -6.72 11.21 21.74
N VAL A 441 -6.48 12.26 22.53
CA VAL A 441 -5.29 13.09 22.35
C VAL A 441 -4.02 12.29 22.63
N ARG A 442 -4.01 11.47 23.67
CA ARG A 442 -2.83 10.70 24.07
C ARG A 442 -2.50 9.54 23.12
N TYR A 443 -3.50 8.91 22.54
CA TYR A 443 -3.31 7.91 21.48
C TYR A 443 -2.95 8.58 20.13
N GLY A 444 -3.30 9.84 19.96
CA GLY A 444 -2.99 10.62 18.76
C GLY A 444 -4.11 10.67 17.72
N THR A 445 -5.31 10.24 18.07
CA THR A 445 -6.49 10.35 17.21
C THR A 445 -7.13 11.75 17.26
N GLY A 446 -6.95 12.49 18.38
CA GLY A 446 -7.47 13.84 18.54
C GLY A 446 -9.00 13.90 18.74
N ASN A 447 -9.51 15.13 18.82
CA ASN A 447 -10.93 15.42 18.95
C ASN A 447 -11.36 16.35 17.80
N GLY A 448 -11.52 15.76 16.61
CA GLY A 448 -11.89 16.49 15.40
C GLY A 448 -13.34 16.98 15.37
N SER A 449 -13.67 17.76 14.36
CA SER A 449 -15.00 18.39 14.20
C SER A 449 -16.07 17.46 13.61
N ASP A 450 -15.71 16.27 13.16
CA ASP A 450 -16.59 15.29 12.50
C ASP A 450 -17.24 14.28 13.45
N GLY A 451 -17.03 14.45 14.77
CA GLY A 451 -17.57 13.56 15.78
C GLY A 451 -16.73 12.32 16.11
N MET A 452 -15.57 12.09 15.49
CA MET A 452 -14.73 10.93 15.82
C MET A 452 -14.31 10.92 17.30
N GLY A 453 -13.94 12.07 17.84
CA GLY A 453 -13.57 12.21 19.25
C GLY A 453 -14.70 11.84 20.19
N GLU A 454 -15.94 12.23 19.89
CA GLU A 454 -17.15 11.87 20.62
C GLU A 454 -17.41 10.36 20.53
N GLY A 455 -17.34 9.81 19.33
CA GLY A 455 -17.57 8.38 19.11
C GLY A 455 -16.54 7.50 19.83
N ASN A 456 -15.26 7.86 19.83
CA ASN A 456 -14.24 7.17 20.60
C ASN A 456 -14.47 7.27 22.10
N ALA A 457 -14.84 8.46 22.59
CA ALA A 457 -15.14 8.69 24.01
C ALA A 457 -16.34 7.82 24.46
N ASP A 458 -17.35 7.72 23.61
CA ASP A 458 -18.48 6.81 23.84
C ASP A 458 -18.05 5.34 23.86
N VAL A 459 -17.22 4.89 22.91
CA VAL A 459 -16.75 3.50 22.85
C VAL A 459 -15.92 3.15 24.09
N PHE A 460 -15.04 4.03 24.57
CA PHE A 460 -14.33 3.85 25.85
C PHE A 460 -15.31 3.58 27.00
N SER A 461 -16.38 4.35 27.07
CA SER A 461 -17.40 4.21 28.10
C SER A 461 -18.18 2.90 27.96
N LEU A 462 -18.74 2.64 26.75
CA LEU A 462 -19.58 1.48 26.51
C LEU A 462 -18.81 0.15 26.72
N TYR A 463 -17.58 0.09 26.27
CA TYR A 463 -16.75 -1.12 26.35
C TYR A 463 -16.26 -1.39 27.77
N GLN A 464 -15.84 -0.36 28.50
CA GLN A 464 -15.41 -0.49 29.88
C GLN A 464 -16.52 -1.03 30.80
N PHE A 465 -17.75 -0.59 30.59
CA PHE A 465 -18.88 -0.93 31.47
C PHE A 465 -19.79 -2.01 30.90
N ASP A 466 -19.54 -2.51 29.72
CA ASP A 466 -20.37 -3.47 28.99
C ASP A 466 -21.84 -3.05 28.95
N ASP A 467 -22.12 -1.79 28.67
CA ASP A 467 -23.47 -1.22 28.61
C ASP A 467 -23.64 -0.39 27.34
N ALA A 468 -24.66 -0.72 26.53
CA ALA A 468 -25.04 0.04 25.33
C ALA A 468 -25.43 1.49 25.61
N VAL A 469 -25.80 1.80 26.86
CA VAL A 469 -26.51 3.05 27.19
C VAL A 469 -25.60 4.02 27.93
N LEU A 470 -25.28 5.11 27.28
CA LEU A 470 -24.59 6.23 27.90
C LEU A 470 -25.59 7.14 28.68
N GLY A 471 -25.23 7.47 29.89
CA GLY A 471 -25.92 8.52 30.67
C GLY A 471 -27.34 8.18 31.11
N ARG A 472 -27.59 6.95 31.63
CA ARG A 472 -28.85 6.60 32.28
C ARG A 472 -29.14 7.54 33.43
N PHE A 473 -30.38 8.07 33.47
CA PHE A 473 -30.76 9.05 34.48
C PHE A 473 -29.86 10.30 34.55
N PHE A 474 -29.23 10.68 33.42
CA PHE A 474 -28.62 12.00 33.35
C PHE A 474 -29.62 13.12 33.69
N SER A 475 -30.82 13.03 33.10
CA SER A 475 -31.96 13.86 33.48
C SER A 475 -32.71 13.28 34.69
N THR A 476 -33.19 14.14 35.60
CA THR A 476 -34.04 13.75 36.73
C THR A 476 -35.39 13.12 36.30
N GLY A 477 -35.84 13.38 35.08
CA GLY A 477 -37.01 12.73 34.47
C GLY A 477 -36.74 11.31 33.96
N GLY A 478 -35.51 10.80 34.08
CA GLY A 478 -35.09 9.51 33.53
C GLY A 478 -34.59 9.62 32.07
N GLY A 479 -34.51 8.49 31.38
CA GLY A 479 -33.94 8.41 30.03
C GLY A 479 -32.43 8.25 30.00
N SER A 480 -31.83 8.47 28.84
CA SER A 480 -30.40 8.35 28.59
C SER A 480 -29.93 9.43 27.63
N VAL A 481 -28.61 9.63 27.56
CA VAL A 481 -28.01 10.60 26.63
C VAL A 481 -27.88 10.00 25.24
N ARG A 482 -27.21 8.85 25.11
CA ARG A 482 -26.96 8.14 23.83
C ARG A 482 -27.08 6.63 24.00
N ASN A 483 -27.13 5.90 22.89
CA ASN A 483 -27.22 4.43 22.90
C ASN A 483 -26.47 3.81 21.73
N GLY A 484 -25.57 2.86 21.98
CA GLY A 484 -24.85 2.08 20.98
C GLY A 484 -25.73 1.30 19.99
N ASN A 485 -26.97 0.98 20.39
CA ASN A 485 -27.98 0.38 19.50
C ASN A 485 -28.72 1.42 18.63
N ASN A 486 -28.15 2.61 18.44
CA ASN A 486 -28.71 3.64 17.55
C ASN A 486 -28.81 3.19 16.08
N THR A 487 -29.55 3.95 15.28
CA THR A 487 -29.78 3.67 13.84
C THR A 487 -29.23 4.75 12.92
N ARG A 488 -28.31 5.59 13.41
CA ARG A 488 -27.65 6.60 12.58
C ARG A 488 -26.78 5.91 11.56
N GLN A 489 -26.77 6.44 10.33
CA GLN A 489 -26.04 5.82 9.21
C GLN A 489 -24.79 6.63 8.86
N PHE A 490 -23.77 5.95 8.43
CA PHE A 490 -22.58 6.55 7.82
C PHE A 490 -22.97 7.28 6.52
N CYS A 491 -22.40 8.46 6.28
CA CYS A 491 -22.79 9.35 5.18
C CYS A 491 -21.72 9.49 4.09
N GLY A 492 -20.72 8.60 4.11
CA GLY A 492 -19.61 8.62 3.18
C GLY A 492 -18.35 9.33 3.71
N ASP A 493 -17.22 9.10 3.07
CA ASP A 493 -15.89 9.50 3.55
C ASP A 493 -15.64 11.01 3.61
N SER A 494 -16.39 11.79 2.85
CA SER A 494 -16.28 13.26 2.86
C SER A 494 -17.08 13.92 3.99
N ASN A 495 -17.98 13.18 4.65
CA ASN A 495 -18.88 13.74 5.67
C ASN A 495 -19.43 12.64 6.60
N GLY A 496 -18.57 11.86 7.20
CA GLY A 496 -18.88 10.61 7.89
C GLY A 496 -20.06 10.64 8.86
N GLY A 497 -20.21 11.70 9.66
CA GLY A 497 -21.31 11.85 10.61
C GLY A 497 -22.57 12.47 10.02
N CYS A 498 -22.49 13.51 9.25
CA CYS A 498 -23.51 14.31 8.54
C CYS A 498 -24.76 14.77 9.34
N TYR A 499 -24.76 14.65 10.64
CA TYR A 499 -25.91 15.05 11.48
C TYR A 499 -25.79 16.48 12.02
N GLY A 500 -24.70 17.17 11.71
CA GLY A 500 -24.48 18.59 11.95
C GLY A 500 -24.17 18.95 13.40
N GLU A 501 -23.90 17.94 14.26
CA GLU A 501 -23.53 18.13 15.65
C GLU A 501 -22.62 16.96 16.08
N VAL A 502 -21.43 17.27 16.63
CA VAL A 502 -20.35 16.32 16.88
C VAL A 502 -20.74 15.06 17.69
N HIS A 503 -21.66 15.21 18.68
CA HIS A 503 -22.12 14.05 19.44
C HIS A 503 -23.03 13.14 18.59
N SER A 504 -23.90 13.76 17.79
CA SER A 504 -24.78 13.06 16.87
C SER A 504 -24.01 12.38 15.74
N ASP A 505 -22.92 12.99 15.29
CA ASP A 505 -22.00 12.44 14.30
C ASP A 505 -21.21 11.28 14.90
N GLY A 506 -20.74 11.42 16.13
CA GLY A 506 -20.03 10.37 16.90
C GLY A 506 -20.84 9.10 17.13
N GLU A 507 -22.20 9.20 17.23
CA GLU A 507 -23.07 8.04 17.36
C GLU A 507 -22.97 7.06 16.16
N VAL A 508 -22.51 7.50 15.00
CA VAL A 508 -22.26 6.61 13.84
C VAL A 508 -21.16 5.62 14.17
N TRP A 509 -20.02 6.11 14.65
CA TRP A 509 -18.89 5.26 15.03
C TRP A 509 -19.18 4.44 16.30
N MET A 510 -19.73 5.07 17.34
CA MET A 510 -20.18 4.38 18.56
C MET A 510 -21.10 3.20 18.23
N GLY A 511 -22.06 3.40 17.31
CA GLY A 511 -23.02 2.39 16.91
C GLY A 511 -22.39 1.23 16.17
N ALA A 512 -21.44 1.48 15.27
CA ALA A 512 -20.66 0.44 14.57
C ALA A 512 -19.88 -0.43 15.58
N ALA A 513 -19.09 0.21 16.43
CA ALA A 513 -18.29 -0.47 17.44
C ALA A 513 -19.15 -1.32 18.38
N TRP A 514 -20.27 -0.78 18.88
CA TRP A 514 -21.18 -1.54 19.75
C TRP A 514 -21.82 -2.75 19.06
N LYS A 515 -22.22 -2.61 17.79
CA LYS A 515 -22.78 -3.72 17.01
C LYS A 515 -21.76 -4.81 16.73
N ILE A 516 -20.51 -4.45 16.49
CA ILE A 516 -19.40 -5.42 16.36
C ILE A 516 -19.25 -6.20 17.67
N ARG A 517 -19.13 -5.52 18.83
CA ARG A 517 -19.05 -6.17 20.14
C ARG A 517 -20.22 -7.12 20.38
N THR A 518 -21.46 -6.70 20.11
CA THR A 518 -22.65 -7.54 20.28
C THR A 518 -22.61 -8.79 19.40
N ARG A 519 -22.10 -8.70 18.19
CA ARG A 519 -21.94 -9.83 17.27
C ARG A 519 -20.84 -10.77 17.74
N LEU A 520 -19.69 -10.23 18.15
CA LEU A 520 -18.60 -11.01 18.74
C LEU A 520 -19.04 -11.73 20.01
N ASN A 521 -19.86 -11.09 20.86
CA ASN A 521 -20.45 -11.74 22.03
C ASN A 521 -21.39 -12.88 21.65
N THR A 522 -22.09 -12.76 20.52
CA THR A 522 -22.99 -13.81 20.02
C THR A 522 -22.22 -15.01 19.48
N SER A 523 -21.13 -14.80 18.74
CA SER A 523 -20.34 -15.86 18.10
C SER A 523 -19.33 -16.52 19.05
N LEU A 524 -18.66 -15.73 19.90
CA LEU A 524 -17.59 -16.19 20.78
C LEU A 524 -18.04 -16.44 22.23
N GLY A 525 -19.24 -15.95 22.60
CA GLY A 525 -19.67 -15.85 24.00
C GLY A 525 -19.19 -14.54 24.65
N ASN A 526 -19.95 -14.01 25.62
CA ASN A 526 -19.76 -12.66 26.15
C ASN A 526 -18.31 -12.36 26.55
N ALA A 527 -17.70 -13.22 27.38
CA ALA A 527 -16.35 -12.93 27.89
C ALA A 527 -15.28 -12.86 26.79
N ALA A 528 -15.36 -13.74 25.79
CA ALA A 528 -14.41 -13.75 24.68
C ALA A 528 -14.71 -12.62 23.67
N GLY A 529 -15.98 -12.34 23.38
CA GLY A 529 -16.37 -11.24 22.50
C GLY A 529 -16.07 -9.86 23.09
N ASP A 530 -16.26 -9.69 24.40
CA ASP A 530 -15.87 -8.49 25.15
C ASP A 530 -14.36 -8.25 25.07
N LEU A 531 -13.57 -9.30 25.26
CA LEU A 531 -12.12 -9.23 25.16
C LEU A 531 -11.71 -8.90 23.72
N GLN A 532 -12.23 -9.62 22.71
CA GLN A 532 -11.88 -9.43 21.31
C GLN A 532 -12.21 -8.01 20.84
N SER A 533 -13.40 -7.52 21.12
CA SER A 533 -13.81 -6.15 20.74
C SER A 533 -12.92 -5.09 21.42
N SER A 534 -12.56 -5.32 22.69
CA SER A 534 -11.68 -4.41 23.45
C SER A 534 -10.24 -4.44 22.91
N LEU A 535 -9.73 -5.64 22.54
CA LEU A 535 -8.42 -5.79 21.89
C LEU A 535 -8.37 -5.06 20.54
N LEU A 536 -9.41 -5.21 19.70
CA LEU A 536 -9.50 -4.51 18.42
C LEU A 536 -9.56 -3.00 18.60
N PHE A 537 -10.43 -2.51 19.50
CA PHE A 537 -10.57 -1.07 19.73
C PHE A 537 -9.27 -0.44 20.26
N LEU A 538 -8.71 -0.98 21.35
CA LEU A 538 -7.47 -0.43 21.93
C LEU A 538 -6.25 -0.68 21.03
N GLY A 539 -6.21 -1.81 20.31
CA GLY A 539 -5.22 -2.08 19.27
C GLY A 539 -5.28 -1.04 18.16
N TRP A 540 -6.48 -0.71 17.71
CA TRP A 540 -6.72 0.32 16.70
C TRP A 540 -6.29 1.71 17.19
N MET A 541 -6.63 2.09 18.44
CA MET A 541 -6.20 3.35 19.06
C MET A 541 -4.67 3.46 19.14
N ASN A 542 -3.96 2.35 19.35
CA ASN A 542 -2.50 2.31 19.40
C ASN A 542 -1.82 2.31 18.02
N SER A 543 -2.49 1.77 16.98
CA SER A 543 -1.86 1.52 15.68
C SER A 543 -2.17 2.59 14.63
N TYR A 544 -3.29 3.30 14.77
CA TYR A 544 -3.78 4.22 13.74
C TYR A 544 -4.07 5.61 14.30
N ASN A 545 -3.80 6.65 13.50
CA ASN A 545 -4.09 8.05 13.84
C ASN A 545 -5.40 8.52 13.20
N GLN A 546 -6.45 7.69 13.25
CA GLN A 546 -7.70 8.02 12.58
C GLN A 546 -8.41 9.17 13.31
N THR A 547 -8.57 10.31 12.64
CA THR A 547 -9.15 11.54 13.19
C THR A 547 -10.56 11.84 12.69
N GLN A 548 -11.05 11.06 11.73
CA GLN A 548 -12.34 11.24 11.08
C GLN A 548 -13.09 9.92 10.96
N ILE A 549 -14.44 9.97 10.98
CA ILE A 549 -15.30 8.81 10.74
C ILE A 549 -15.29 8.51 9.24
N ARG A 550 -14.64 7.41 8.84
CA ARG A 550 -14.42 7.01 7.46
C ARG A 550 -14.53 5.49 7.27
N SER A 551 -14.80 5.06 6.06
CA SER A 551 -14.89 3.63 5.69
C SER A 551 -13.59 2.86 5.93
N ILE A 552 -12.44 3.52 5.87
CA ILE A 552 -11.12 2.96 6.18
C ILE A 552 -11.01 2.31 7.56
N ILE A 553 -11.86 2.71 8.53
CA ILE A 553 -11.85 2.17 9.90
C ILE A 553 -12.10 0.66 9.89
N GLU A 554 -13.01 0.19 9.06
CA GLU A 554 -13.29 -1.23 8.92
C GLU A 554 -12.06 -2.00 8.42
N THR A 555 -11.40 -1.50 7.38
CA THR A 555 -10.15 -2.09 6.86
C THR A 555 -9.06 -2.13 7.93
N GLN A 556 -8.92 -1.07 8.73
CA GLN A 556 -7.98 -1.00 9.84
C GLN A 556 -8.28 -2.06 10.90
N TRP A 557 -9.56 -2.28 11.22
CA TRP A 557 -10.00 -3.30 12.17
C TRP A 557 -9.80 -4.72 11.64
N LEU A 558 -10.12 -4.97 10.35
CA LEU A 558 -9.85 -6.25 9.70
C LEU A 558 -8.35 -6.56 9.65
N THR A 559 -7.50 -5.56 9.38
CA THR A 559 -6.04 -5.73 9.42
C THR A 559 -5.53 -6.12 10.81
N LEU A 560 -6.16 -5.62 11.87
CA LEU A 560 -5.83 -6.02 13.25
C LEU A 560 -6.35 -7.43 13.60
N ASP A 561 -7.47 -7.81 13.04
CA ASP A 561 -8.09 -9.13 13.25
C ASP A 561 -7.44 -10.23 12.42
N ASP A 562 -6.73 -9.88 11.35
CA ASP A 562 -6.11 -10.80 10.43
C ASP A 562 -5.03 -11.69 11.08
N ASN A 563 -4.95 -12.96 10.67
CA ASN A 563 -4.09 -13.97 11.27
C ASN A 563 -3.01 -14.54 10.35
N ASP A 564 -3.01 -14.19 9.05
CA ASP A 564 -2.04 -14.70 8.07
C ASP A 564 -1.41 -13.63 7.17
N GLY A 565 -1.83 -12.37 7.32
CA GLY A 565 -1.34 -11.22 6.56
C GLY A 565 -2.03 -11.02 5.23
N ASN A 566 -3.24 -11.55 5.06
CA ASN A 566 -4.03 -11.43 3.84
C ASN A 566 -5.52 -11.25 4.14
N ILE A 567 -5.96 -10.04 4.40
CA ILE A 567 -7.39 -9.77 4.71
C ILE A 567 -8.36 -10.19 3.59
N ASN A 568 -7.88 -10.46 2.36
CA ASN A 568 -8.73 -10.83 1.22
C ASN A 568 -9.23 -12.28 1.28
N ASN A 569 -8.65 -13.13 2.11
CA ASN A 569 -9.17 -14.48 2.37
C ASN A 569 -10.12 -14.53 3.57
N GLY A 570 -10.43 -13.36 4.15
CA GLY A 570 -11.19 -13.19 5.38
C GLY A 570 -10.31 -13.22 6.61
N THR A 571 -10.82 -12.65 7.69
CA THR A 571 -10.15 -12.65 8.99
C THR A 571 -10.94 -13.50 9.98
N PRO A 572 -10.38 -13.93 11.10
CA PRO A 572 -11.09 -14.80 12.05
C PRO A 572 -12.47 -14.31 12.49
N ASN A 573 -12.67 -12.98 12.57
CA ASN A 573 -13.94 -12.37 12.95
C ASN A 573 -14.53 -11.46 11.84
N TYR A 574 -14.16 -11.72 10.60
CA TYR A 574 -14.61 -10.91 9.45
C TYR A 574 -16.13 -10.70 9.43
N ALA A 575 -16.90 -11.79 9.59
CA ALA A 575 -18.36 -11.74 9.48
C ALA A 575 -19.00 -10.82 10.53
N GLU A 576 -18.47 -10.80 11.74
CA GLU A 576 -18.95 -9.98 12.85
C GLU A 576 -18.57 -8.50 12.66
N ILE A 577 -17.34 -8.25 12.23
CA ILE A 577 -16.79 -6.91 11.98
C ILE A 577 -17.53 -6.27 10.80
N ASP A 578 -17.53 -6.89 9.64
CA ASP A 578 -18.18 -6.37 8.42
C ASP A 578 -19.68 -6.15 8.63
N ALA A 579 -20.38 -7.13 9.21
CA ALA A 579 -21.81 -6.98 9.49
C ALA A 579 -22.12 -5.90 10.55
N GLY A 580 -21.19 -5.62 11.46
CA GLY A 580 -21.31 -4.52 12.43
C GLY A 580 -21.20 -3.15 11.77
N PHE A 581 -20.23 -2.98 10.89
CA PHE A 581 -20.04 -1.76 10.09
C PHE A 581 -21.22 -1.54 9.12
N ARG A 582 -21.59 -2.55 8.34
CA ARG A 582 -22.73 -2.46 7.40
C ARG A 582 -24.05 -2.14 8.11
N ALA A 583 -24.27 -2.65 9.32
CA ALA A 583 -25.45 -2.34 10.11
C ALA A 583 -25.51 -0.86 10.54
N GLN A 584 -24.41 -0.13 10.43
CA GLN A 584 -24.33 1.31 10.67
C GLN A 584 -24.17 2.12 9.37
N GLY A 585 -24.34 1.48 8.19
CA GLY A 585 -24.35 2.13 6.89
C GLY A 585 -22.95 2.32 6.26
N PHE A 586 -21.90 1.77 6.84
CA PHE A 586 -20.59 1.71 6.17
C PHE A 586 -20.68 0.79 4.94
N PRO A 587 -19.85 1.02 3.90
CA PRO A 587 -19.93 0.23 2.66
C PRO A 587 -19.58 -1.25 2.86
N GLY A 588 -18.81 -1.56 3.90
CA GLY A 588 -18.30 -2.91 4.15
C GLY A 588 -17.02 -3.21 3.34
N PHE A 589 -16.42 -4.35 3.63
CA PHE A 589 -15.25 -4.89 2.93
C PHE A 589 -15.65 -6.19 2.22
N ASP A 590 -15.85 -6.11 0.91
CA ASP A 590 -16.26 -7.28 0.13
C ASP A 590 -15.07 -8.21 -0.13
N LEU A 591 -15.14 -9.44 0.40
CA LEU A 591 -14.11 -10.44 0.15
C LEU A 591 -14.17 -10.94 -1.31
N PRO A 592 -13.05 -11.03 -2.01
CA PRO A 592 -12.99 -11.67 -3.31
C PRO A 592 -13.24 -13.19 -3.19
N PHE A 593 -13.80 -13.82 -4.21
CA PHE A 593 -14.03 -15.26 -4.23
C PHE A 593 -12.72 -16.05 -4.26
N VAL A 594 -11.81 -15.67 -5.14
CA VAL A 594 -10.47 -16.26 -5.28
C VAL A 594 -9.44 -15.13 -5.41
N VAL A 595 -8.35 -15.22 -4.67
CA VAL A 595 -7.20 -14.31 -4.75
C VAL A 595 -6.01 -15.09 -5.30
N ILE A 596 -5.40 -14.56 -6.37
CA ILE A 596 -4.14 -15.08 -6.93
C ILE A 596 -3.07 -14.02 -6.76
N SER A 597 -1.94 -14.39 -6.17
CA SER A 597 -0.82 -13.48 -5.90
C SER A 597 0.52 -14.17 -6.09
N ASN A 598 1.61 -13.41 -6.08
CA ASN A 598 2.99 -13.91 -6.18
C ASN A 598 3.22 -14.82 -7.39
N VAL A 599 2.57 -14.53 -8.53
CA VAL A 599 2.75 -15.31 -9.75
C VAL A 599 4.15 -15.06 -10.32
N THR A 600 4.90 -16.14 -10.51
CA THR A 600 6.25 -16.06 -11.10
C THR A 600 6.20 -15.44 -12.48
N GLN A 601 6.93 -14.35 -12.70
CA GLN A 601 7.20 -13.77 -14.02
C GLN A 601 8.48 -14.38 -14.59
N LEU A 602 8.35 -15.14 -15.67
CA LEU A 602 9.47 -15.82 -16.30
C LEU A 602 10.27 -14.85 -17.19
N PRO A 603 11.59 -14.79 -17.03
CA PRO A 603 12.43 -13.96 -17.90
C PRO A 603 12.60 -14.59 -19.29
N THR A 604 12.89 -13.78 -20.29
CA THR A 604 13.36 -14.23 -21.60
C THR A 604 14.59 -15.12 -21.44
N THR A 605 14.68 -16.20 -22.19
CA THR A 605 15.72 -17.22 -22.04
C THR A 605 16.14 -17.81 -23.40
N THR A 606 17.37 -18.30 -23.46
CA THR A 606 17.84 -19.14 -24.57
C THR A 606 17.82 -20.62 -24.22
N ASN A 607 17.39 -20.98 -23.02
CA ASN A 607 17.27 -22.38 -22.61
C ASN A 607 15.97 -22.98 -23.16
N GLU A 608 16.08 -23.88 -24.14
CA GLU A 608 14.96 -24.57 -24.77
C GLU A 608 14.48 -25.81 -23.99
N ALA A 609 15.30 -26.32 -23.06
CA ALA A 609 15.03 -27.60 -22.42
C ALA A 609 13.88 -27.55 -21.40
N GLY A 610 13.61 -26.39 -20.76
CA GLY A 610 12.62 -26.26 -19.68
C GLY A 610 12.83 -27.29 -18.54
N PRO A 611 11.82 -27.62 -17.74
CA PRO A 611 10.55 -26.89 -17.67
C PRO A 611 10.74 -25.48 -17.11
N TYR A 612 9.92 -24.54 -17.56
CA TYR A 612 9.89 -23.19 -16.99
C TYR A 612 8.89 -23.15 -15.84
N VAL A 613 9.39 -23.02 -14.63
CA VAL A 613 8.59 -23.21 -13.42
C VAL A 613 7.85 -21.92 -13.07
N VAL A 614 6.53 -22.02 -12.94
CA VAL A 614 5.63 -20.97 -12.47
C VAL A 614 5.06 -21.38 -11.12
N SER A 615 5.19 -20.52 -10.13
CA SER A 615 4.53 -20.61 -8.83
C SER A 615 3.55 -19.48 -8.64
N ALA A 616 2.52 -19.71 -7.84
CA ALA A 616 1.54 -18.71 -7.44
C ALA A 616 0.98 -19.04 -6.06
N ASN A 617 0.55 -18.04 -5.30
CA ASN A 617 -0.29 -18.23 -4.14
C ASN A 617 -1.76 -18.08 -4.56
N ILE A 618 -2.59 -19.08 -4.25
CA ILE A 618 -4.01 -19.11 -4.63
C ILE A 618 -4.85 -19.40 -3.40
N VAL A 619 -5.70 -18.46 -3.03
CA VAL A 619 -6.53 -18.52 -1.83
C VAL A 619 -8.00 -18.35 -2.20
N ALA A 620 -8.89 -19.12 -1.59
CA ALA A 620 -10.33 -18.90 -1.66
C ALA A 620 -10.76 -18.03 -0.48
N GLY A 621 -11.37 -16.87 -0.74
CA GLY A 621 -11.87 -15.98 0.30
C GLY A 621 -13.17 -16.47 0.92
N ILE A 622 -14.29 -16.31 0.19
CA ILE A 622 -15.63 -16.60 0.73
C ILE A 622 -15.97 -18.10 0.73
N THR A 623 -15.50 -18.86 -0.27
CA THR A 623 -15.91 -20.25 -0.50
C THR A 623 -14.73 -21.23 -0.57
N PRO A 624 -13.98 -21.43 0.52
CA PRO A 624 -12.90 -22.40 0.58
C PRO A 624 -13.41 -23.85 0.44
N PRO A 625 -12.57 -24.80 0.01
CA PRO A 625 -11.18 -24.63 -0.43
C PRO A 625 -11.05 -24.29 -1.92
N ILE A 626 -9.82 -24.02 -2.38
CA ILE A 626 -9.50 -24.06 -3.81
C ILE A 626 -9.65 -25.51 -4.30
N THR A 627 -10.49 -25.71 -5.30
CA THR A 627 -10.81 -27.05 -5.87
C THR A 627 -9.97 -27.35 -7.09
N SER A 628 -9.54 -26.33 -7.85
CA SER A 628 -8.58 -26.50 -8.93
C SER A 628 -7.69 -25.28 -9.10
N ALA A 629 -6.43 -25.51 -9.45
CA ALA A 629 -5.47 -24.52 -9.87
C ALA A 629 -4.85 -24.96 -11.19
N THR A 630 -4.82 -24.08 -12.19
CA THR A 630 -4.40 -24.40 -13.55
C THR A 630 -3.50 -23.31 -14.11
N LEU A 631 -2.37 -23.70 -14.68
CA LEU A 631 -1.54 -22.86 -15.51
C LEU A 631 -1.99 -22.99 -16.97
N ARG A 632 -2.53 -21.94 -17.54
CA ARG A 632 -2.92 -21.86 -18.95
C ARG A 632 -1.81 -21.17 -19.71
N TYR A 633 -1.38 -21.73 -20.82
CA TYR A 633 -0.36 -21.11 -21.68
C TYR A 633 -0.62 -21.38 -23.16
N ARG A 634 -0.03 -20.58 -24.03
CA ARG A 634 0.07 -20.82 -25.46
C ARG A 634 1.41 -20.35 -25.98
N VAL A 635 1.79 -20.85 -27.15
CA VAL A 635 3.07 -20.56 -27.80
C VAL A 635 2.79 -19.92 -29.17
N ASN A 636 3.40 -18.76 -29.44
CA ASN A 636 3.29 -18.01 -30.71
C ASN A 636 1.84 -17.77 -31.15
N GLY A 637 0.93 -17.49 -30.21
CA GLY A 637 -0.49 -17.31 -30.46
C GLY A 637 -1.25 -18.58 -30.86
N GLY A 638 -0.64 -19.79 -30.71
CA GLY A 638 -1.23 -21.08 -31.03
C GLY A 638 -2.32 -21.55 -30.06
N ALA A 639 -2.63 -22.81 -30.08
CA ALA A 639 -3.67 -23.39 -29.22
C ALA A 639 -3.30 -23.33 -27.74
N THR A 640 -4.27 -22.98 -26.92
CA THR A 640 -4.15 -22.95 -25.45
C THR A 640 -3.89 -24.35 -24.89
N GLN A 641 -2.90 -24.46 -24.02
CA GLN A 641 -2.55 -25.64 -23.26
C GLN A 641 -2.87 -25.43 -21.78
N LEU A 642 -3.25 -26.49 -21.06
CA LEU A 642 -3.61 -26.45 -19.66
C LEU A 642 -2.70 -27.39 -18.87
N ILE A 643 -2.10 -26.91 -17.79
CA ILE A 643 -1.28 -27.72 -16.88
C ILE A 643 -1.87 -27.59 -15.47
N PRO A 644 -2.35 -28.67 -14.85
CA PRO A 644 -2.76 -28.63 -13.45
C PRO A 644 -1.57 -28.20 -12.56
N MET A 645 -1.80 -27.25 -11.70
CA MET A 645 -0.80 -26.83 -10.69
C MET A 645 -0.92 -27.69 -9.44
N THR A 646 0.19 -28.04 -8.86
CA THR A 646 0.29 -28.86 -7.65
C THR A 646 0.46 -27.98 -6.43
N ASN A 647 -0.38 -28.13 -5.41
CA ASN A 647 -0.17 -27.50 -4.12
C ASN A 647 1.08 -28.09 -3.44
N THR A 648 2.04 -27.25 -3.10
CA THR A 648 3.32 -27.64 -2.47
C THR A 648 3.35 -27.38 -0.95
N GLY A 649 2.28 -26.81 -0.41
CA GLY A 649 2.08 -26.50 1.02
C GLY A 649 1.48 -25.12 1.20
N GLY A 650 0.56 -24.97 2.15
CA GLY A 650 -0.21 -23.72 2.32
C GLY A 650 -0.95 -23.35 1.05
N ASP A 651 -0.83 -22.10 0.64
CA ASP A 651 -1.51 -21.56 -0.53
C ASP A 651 -0.66 -21.56 -1.81
N THR A 652 0.52 -22.17 -1.76
CA THR A 652 1.47 -22.18 -2.88
C THR A 652 1.19 -23.31 -3.85
N TYR A 653 0.95 -22.95 -5.11
CA TYR A 653 0.74 -23.86 -6.23
C TYR A 653 1.86 -23.71 -7.25
N VAL A 654 2.31 -24.83 -7.85
CA VAL A 654 3.44 -24.87 -8.79
C VAL A 654 3.13 -25.72 -10.00
N ALA A 655 3.52 -25.24 -11.19
CA ALA A 655 3.52 -26.02 -12.42
C ALA A 655 4.72 -25.63 -13.30
N GLY A 656 5.10 -26.50 -14.24
CA GLY A 656 6.18 -26.25 -15.20
C GLY A 656 5.70 -26.24 -16.63
N ILE A 657 5.88 -25.13 -17.35
CA ILE A 657 5.67 -25.09 -18.81
C ILE A 657 6.79 -25.93 -19.45
N PRO A 658 6.45 -26.90 -20.30
CA PRO A 658 7.47 -27.70 -21.00
C PRO A 658 8.45 -26.85 -21.81
N GLY A 659 9.64 -27.36 -22.05
CA GLY A 659 10.63 -26.73 -22.92
C GLY A 659 10.03 -26.33 -24.27
N GLN A 660 10.44 -25.18 -24.78
CA GLN A 660 9.98 -24.63 -26.06
C GLN A 660 11.17 -24.40 -26.98
N VAL A 661 10.98 -24.72 -28.25
CA VAL A 661 12.02 -24.48 -29.25
C VAL A 661 12.07 -23.00 -29.63
N SER A 662 13.26 -22.46 -29.84
CA SER A 662 13.43 -21.10 -30.40
C SER A 662 13.16 -21.08 -31.92
N PRO A 663 12.55 -20.00 -32.44
CA PRO A 663 12.04 -18.83 -31.77
C PRO A 663 10.62 -19.05 -31.23
N SER A 664 10.40 -18.76 -29.99
CA SER A 664 9.06 -18.86 -29.37
C SER A 664 8.79 -17.68 -28.46
N VAL A 665 7.52 -17.23 -28.42
CA VAL A 665 6.97 -16.40 -27.36
C VAL A 665 5.88 -17.19 -26.67
N VAL A 666 5.99 -17.32 -25.36
CA VAL A 666 5.05 -18.05 -24.51
C VAL A 666 4.25 -17.04 -23.72
N GLU A 667 2.92 -17.11 -23.82
CA GLU A 667 1.98 -16.34 -23.01
C GLU A 667 1.36 -17.28 -21.99
N TYR A 668 1.15 -16.82 -20.73
CA TYR A 668 0.56 -17.66 -19.69
C TYR A 668 -0.20 -16.85 -18.64
N VAL A 669 -1.20 -17.48 -18.05
CA VAL A 669 -1.98 -17.02 -16.89
C VAL A 669 -2.16 -18.16 -15.90
N VAL A 670 -2.32 -17.82 -14.64
CA VAL A 670 -2.71 -18.75 -13.58
C VAL A 670 -4.21 -18.62 -13.33
N GLU A 671 -4.90 -19.73 -13.17
CA GLU A 671 -6.33 -19.78 -12.88
C GLU A 671 -6.58 -20.59 -11.61
N GLY A 672 -7.39 -20.04 -10.70
CA GLY A 672 -7.85 -20.71 -9.48
C GLY A 672 -9.37 -20.82 -9.47
N THR A 673 -9.90 -21.92 -8.95
CA THR A 673 -11.34 -22.14 -8.81
C THR A 673 -11.65 -22.60 -7.39
N ASP A 674 -12.64 -21.99 -6.75
CA ASP A 674 -13.09 -22.31 -5.40
C ASP A 674 -14.13 -23.46 -5.36
N SER A 675 -14.65 -23.78 -4.18
CA SER A 675 -15.62 -24.84 -3.97
C SER A 675 -17.01 -24.53 -4.52
N ALA A 676 -17.33 -23.26 -4.80
CA ALA A 676 -18.58 -22.81 -5.42
C ALA A 676 -18.45 -22.61 -6.94
N ASN A 677 -17.30 -22.98 -7.54
CA ASN A 677 -16.96 -22.84 -8.95
C ASN A 677 -16.78 -21.37 -9.41
N HIS A 678 -16.42 -20.46 -8.52
CA HIS A 678 -15.94 -19.16 -8.93
C HIS A 678 -14.51 -19.32 -9.44
N ALA A 679 -14.29 -19.01 -10.71
CA ALA A 679 -12.99 -19.09 -11.36
C ALA A 679 -12.42 -17.68 -11.56
N VAL A 680 -11.17 -17.49 -11.15
CA VAL A 680 -10.41 -16.24 -11.35
C VAL A 680 -9.11 -16.58 -12.05
N SER A 681 -8.74 -15.78 -13.03
CA SER A 681 -7.43 -15.86 -13.69
C SER A 681 -6.56 -14.63 -13.34
N PHE A 682 -5.26 -14.85 -13.29
CA PHE A 682 -4.31 -13.77 -13.05
C PHE A 682 -3.07 -13.91 -13.99
N PRO A 683 -2.65 -12.82 -14.69
CA PRO A 683 -3.43 -11.59 -14.87
C PRO A 683 -4.86 -11.84 -15.34
N SER A 684 -5.77 -10.88 -15.09
CA SER A 684 -7.19 -11.02 -15.44
C SER A 684 -7.39 -11.09 -16.96
N GLY A 685 -8.41 -11.82 -17.40
CA GLY A 685 -8.76 -11.91 -18.79
C GLY A 685 -8.24 -13.15 -19.51
N ASP A 686 -7.93 -13.01 -20.80
CA ASP A 686 -7.39 -14.09 -21.61
C ASP A 686 -5.85 -14.09 -21.64
N LEU A 687 -5.26 -15.03 -22.37
CA LEU A 687 -3.81 -15.14 -22.49
C LEU A 687 -3.14 -13.92 -23.16
N SER A 688 -3.88 -13.08 -23.88
CA SER A 688 -3.33 -11.87 -24.49
C SER A 688 -3.02 -10.77 -23.47
N GLN A 689 -3.64 -10.86 -22.29
CA GLN A 689 -3.37 -9.98 -21.15
C GLN A 689 -2.44 -10.66 -20.13
N GLY A 690 -2.00 -11.88 -20.42
CA GLY A 690 -1.16 -12.69 -19.54
C GLY A 690 0.29 -12.24 -19.49
N TYR A 691 1.07 -12.88 -18.62
CA TYR A 691 2.52 -12.77 -18.66
C TYR A 691 3.06 -13.40 -19.94
N SER A 692 4.20 -12.89 -20.41
CA SER A 692 4.87 -13.47 -21.58
C SER A 692 6.39 -13.47 -21.41
N PHE A 693 7.03 -14.50 -21.93
CA PHE A 693 8.49 -14.57 -22.08
C PHE A 693 8.87 -15.15 -23.43
N ALA A 694 10.06 -14.81 -23.89
CA ALA A 694 10.59 -15.34 -25.14
C ALA A 694 11.60 -16.47 -24.90
N VAL A 695 11.63 -17.42 -25.84
CA VAL A 695 12.67 -18.45 -25.92
C VAL A 695 13.40 -18.24 -27.24
N GLY A 696 14.66 -17.77 -27.17
CA GLY A 696 15.48 -17.39 -28.30
C GLY A 696 16.26 -16.09 -28.08
N GLN A 697 16.85 -15.55 -29.14
CA GLN A 697 17.55 -14.26 -29.14
C GLN A 697 16.55 -13.15 -29.47
N ILE A 698 16.58 -12.05 -28.72
CA ILE A 698 15.73 -10.89 -28.99
C ILE A 698 16.42 -9.99 -30.03
N ASN A 699 15.68 -9.67 -31.08
CA ASN A 699 16.04 -8.66 -32.07
C ASN A 699 15.04 -7.51 -32.02
N THR A 700 15.50 -6.30 -31.75
CA THR A 700 14.66 -5.11 -31.69
C THR A 700 14.46 -4.55 -33.10
N ILE A 701 13.22 -4.53 -33.56
CA ILE A 701 12.80 -4.00 -34.87
C ILE A 701 12.56 -2.48 -34.78
N LEU A 702 11.90 -2.06 -33.71
CA LEU A 702 11.65 -0.65 -33.41
C LEU A 702 11.58 -0.49 -31.88
N ALA A 703 12.22 0.56 -31.39
CA ALA A 703 12.04 1.02 -30.03
C ALA A 703 12.04 2.55 -30.03
N THR A 704 11.10 3.16 -29.36
CA THR A 704 11.00 4.61 -29.21
C THR A 704 10.40 4.97 -27.87
N ASP A 705 11.06 5.90 -27.22
CA ASP A 705 10.64 6.62 -26.03
C ASP A 705 10.17 8.06 -26.40
N PHE A 706 10.10 8.36 -27.69
CA PHE A 706 9.76 9.65 -28.31
C PHE A 706 10.68 10.83 -27.95
N GLU A 707 11.63 10.68 -27.06
CA GLU A 707 12.57 11.74 -26.64
C GLU A 707 13.46 12.24 -27.79
N SER A 708 13.78 11.38 -28.72
CA SER A 708 14.52 11.74 -29.94
C SER A 708 13.62 12.15 -31.11
N GLY A 709 12.32 12.34 -30.86
CA GLY A 709 11.30 12.65 -31.84
C GLY A 709 10.57 11.41 -32.39
N ALA A 710 9.49 11.62 -33.10
CA ALA A 710 8.55 10.58 -33.52
C ALA A 710 8.64 10.28 -35.04
N ALA A 711 9.81 9.91 -35.53
CA ALA A 711 10.03 9.69 -36.99
C ALA A 711 9.06 8.64 -37.56
N GLY A 712 8.23 9.05 -38.53
CA GLY A 712 7.26 8.17 -39.18
C GLY A 712 5.94 7.97 -38.43
N TRP A 713 5.82 8.40 -37.20
CA TRP A 713 4.56 8.46 -36.48
C TRP A 713 3.76 9.66 -36.93
N ALA A 714 2.48 9.50 -37.15
CA ALA A 714 1.63 10.58 -37.63
C ALA A 714 0.17 10.42 -37.21
N ARG A 715 -0.45 11.54 -36.91
CA ARG A 715 -1.90 11.59 -36.85
C ARG A 715 -2.45 11.35 -38.25
N ASN A 716 -3.31 10.35 -38.44
CA ASN A 716 -3.83 9.95 -39.75
C ASN A 716 -5.31 9.56 -39.68
N GLY A 717 -6.18 10.50 -39.92
CA GLY A 717 -7.63 10.30 -39.91
C GLY A 717 -8.29 10.70 -38.60
N GLY A 718 -9.52 10.26 -38.43
CA GLY A 718 -10.38 10.69 -37.33
C GLY A 718 -11.23 11.91 -37.67
N ASN A 719 -12.22 12.19 -36.85
CA ASN A 719 -13.16 13.29 -37.03
C ASN A 719 -13.39 14.12 -35.74
N ALA A 720 -12.62 13.88 -34.72
CA ALA A 720 -12.65 14.70 -33.49
C ALA A 720 -12.38 16.15 -33.78
N THR A 721 -13.07 17.06 -33.10
CA THR A 721 -12.97 18.50 -33.26
C THR A 721 -11.94 19.14 -32.34
N THR A 722 -11.66 18.54 -31.19
CA THR A 722 -10.63 18.88 -30.21
C THR A 722 -9.89 17.61 -29.77
N GLY A 723 -8.92 17.71 -28.90
CA GLY A 723 -8.19 16.58 -28.37
C GLY A 723 -7.39 15.77 -29.39
N LEU A 724 -6.84 16.43 -30.39
CA LEU A 724 -6.12 15.76 -31.48
C LEU A 724 -4.73 15.35 -31.00
N TRP A 725 -4.26 14.16 -31.39
CA TRP A 725 -2.91 13.68 -31.05
C TRP A 725 -1.81 14.70 -31.32
N GLU A 726 -1.00 15.00 -30.32
CA GLU A 726 0.19 15.87 -30.36
C GLU A 726 1.39 15.18 -29.73
N LEU A 727 2.60 15.54 -30.20
CA LEU A 727 3.85 15.08 -29.60
C LEU A 727 4.43 16.20 -28.74
N GLY A 728 4.78 15.92 -27.51
CA GLY A 728 5.42 16.89 -26.60
C GLY A 728 5.39 16.47 -25.15
N ASN A 729 5.67 17.45 -24.29
CA ASN A 729 5.52 17.30 -22.85
C ASN A 729 4.08 17.69 -22.47
N PRO A 730 3.23 16.80 -21.97
CA PRO A 730 1.88 17.13 -21.56
C PRO A 730 1.88 18.04 -20.32
N ASN A 731 0.87 18.90 -20.21
CA ASN A 731 0.62 19.67 -19.00
C ASN A 731 -0.52 18.98 -18.23
N GLY A 732 -0.26 18.46 -17.05
CA GLY A 732 -1.21 17.67 -16.28
C GLY A 732 -2.52 18.38 -15.96
N THR A 733 -3.60 17.58 -16.03
CA THR A 733 -4.90 17.90 -15.45
C THR A 733 -5.36 16.71 -14.61
N ALA A 734 -6.56 16.74 -14.04
CA ALA A 734 -7.11 15.56 -13.38
C ALA A 734 -7.44 14.40 -14.34
N ALA A 735 -7.31 14.57 -15.66
CA ALA A 735 -7.58 13.56 -16.69
C ALA A 735 -6.38 13.33 -17.63
N GLN A 736 -5.63 14.39 -17.99
CA GLN A 736 -4.45 14.32 -18.85
C GLN A 736 -3.19 14.05 -18.01
N PRO A 737 -2.21 13.23 -18.48
CA PRO A 737 -0.94 13.04 -17.77
C PRO A 737 -0.19 14.37 -17.60
N GLU A 738 0.57 14.48 -16.50
CA GLU A 738 1.44 15.63 -16.23
C GLU A 738 2.83 15.46 -16.85
N ASP A 739 3.24 14.22 -17.06
CA ASP A 739 4.55 13.84 -17.61
C ASP A 739 4.40 12.63 -18.52
N ASP A 740 5.45 12.32 -19.28
CA ASP A 740 5.53 11.09 -20.07
C ASP A 740 5.70 9.85 -19.15
N HIS A 741 5.87 8.67 -19.74
CA HIS A 741 6.19 7.45 -18.98
C HIS A 741 7.71 7.24 -18.85
N THR A 742 8.51 7.75 -19.78
CA THR A 742 9.97 7.60 -19.78
C THR A 742 10.58 8.26 -18.55
N SER A 743 11.40 7.51 -17.80
CA SER A 743 12.06 8.04 -16.59
C SER A 743 12.90 9.29 -16.90
N ALA A 744 12.86 10.27 -15.99
CA ALA A 744 13.62 11.51 -16.15
C ALA A 744 15.09 11.28 -16.59
N PRO A 745 15.60 12.00 -17.60
CA PRO A 745 15.13 13.30 -18.08
C PRO A 745 14.13 13.25 -19.26
N GLY A 746 13.46 12.12 -19.51
CA GLY A 746 12.36 12.04 -20.45
C GLY A 746 11.24 13.02 -20.10
N VAL A 747 10.56 13.53 -21.12
CA VAL A 747 9.42 14.47 -20.98
C VAL A 747 8.49 14.44 -22.20
N THR A 748 8.68 13.51 -23.16
CA THR A 748 8.01 13.60 -24.47
C THR A 748 7.24 12.32 -24.79
N CYS A 749 5.94 12.40 -24.84
CA CYS A 749 5.06 11.34 -25.31
C CYS A 749 4.08 11.83 -26.39
N TRP A 750 3.30 10.93 -27.00
CA TRP A 750 2.11 11.29 -27.77
C TRP A 750 0.91 11.33 -26.83
N PHE A 751 0.16 12.44 -26.84
CA PHE A 751 -1.03 12.60 -26.01
C PHE A 751 -2.12 13.38 -26.76
N THR A 752 -3.34 13.38 -26.24
CA THR A 752 -4.50 14.09 -26.82
C THR A 752 -4.54 15.52 -26.29
N GLY A 753 -4.62 16.48 -27.20
CA GLY A 753 -4.85 17.90 -27.01
C GLY A 753 -4.18 18.60 -25.82
N GLN A 754 -3.13 19.38 -26.06
CA GLN A 754 -2.39 20.08 -24.99
C GLN A 754 -3.28 21.05 -24.21
N ALA A 755 -3.44 20.81 -22.93
CA ALA A 755 -4.00 21.78 -21.99
C ALA A 755 -2.95 22.84 -21.59
N ALA A 756 -3.36 24.04 -21.22
CA ALA A 756 -2.45 25.01 -20.63
C ALA A 756 -2.14 24.64 -19.19
N VAL A 757 -0.94 25.00 -18.68
CA VAL A 757 -0.56 24.77 -17.28
C VAL A 757 -1.61 25.37 -16.33
N GLY A 758 -2.18 24.58 -15.46
CA GLY A 758 -3.24 24.94 -14.53
C GLY A 758 -4.62 25.11 -15.18
N ALA A 759 -4.83 24.54 -16.36
CA ALA A 759 -6.13 24.51 -17.01
C ALA A 759 -7.12 23.62 -16.26
N SER A 760 -8.40 23.89 -16.43
CA SER A 760 -9.45 23.02 -15.92
C SER A 760 -9.44 21.67 -16.65
N VAL A 761 -9.81 20.61 -15.96
CA VAL A 761 -10.09 19.30 -16.54
C VAL A 761 -11.06 19.43 -17.72
N GLY A 762 -10.85 18.67 -18.81
CA GLY A 762 -11.62 18.77 -20.03
C GLY A 762 -11.22 19.96 -20.95
N THR A 763 -10.05 20.55 -20.73
CA THR A 763 -9.52 21.58 -21.64
C THR A 763 -8.78 20.90 -22.79
N ASN A 764 -9.31 21.00 -24.01
CA ASN A 764 -8.82 20.36 -25.23
C ASN A 764 -8.88 18.83 -25.23
N ASP A 765 -9.69 18.22 -24.38
CA ASP A 765 -9.97 16.79 -24.45
C ASP A 765 -10.58 16.36 -25.79
N VAL A 766 -10.66 15.08 -26.04
CA VAL A 766 -11.24 14.57 -27.31
C VAL A 766 -12.74 14.81 -27.33
N ASP A 767 -13.20 15.58 -28.31
CA ASP A 767 -14.62 15.88 -28.49
C ASP A 767 -15.09 15.62 -29.93
N GLY A 768 -16.32 15.10 -30.03
CA GLY A 768 -17.11 15.05 -31.27
C GLY A 768 -16.64 14.07 -32.32
N GLY A 769 -15.93 13.03 -31.90
CA GLY A 769 -15.44 11.96 -32.75
C GLY A 769 -14.25 11.20 -32.24
N ASP A 770 -13.47 10.65 -33.14
CA ASP A 770 -12.24 9.95 -32.84
C ASP A 770 -11.00 10.71 -33.37
N THR A 771 -9.86 10.50 -32.73
CA THR A 771 -8.54 10.95 -33.18
C THR A 771 -7.60 9.74 -33.29
N LEU A 772 -6.88 9.64 -34.43
CA LEU A 772 -6.10 8.45 -34.78
C LEU A 772 -4.61 8.76 -34.87
N LEU A 773 -3.78 7.97 -34.21
CA LEU A 773 -2.33 8.01 -34.32
C LEU A 773 -1.82 6.71 -34.95
N GLU A 774 -1.02 6.80 -36.03
CA GLU A 774 -0.42 5.63 -36.69
C GLU A 774 1.09 5.61 -36.55
N SER A 775 1.64 4.39 -36.38
CA SER A 775 3.07 4.14 -36.39
C SER A 775 3.65 4.20 -37.81
N PRO A 776 4.99 4.32 -37.97
CA PRO A 776 5.65 3.97 -39.21
C PRO A 776 5.35 2.51 -39.61
N THR A 777 5.53 2.17 -40.88
CA THR A 777 5.48 0.78 -41.34
C THR A 777 6.75 0.04 -40.86
N PHE A 778 6.58 -1.16 -40.31
CA PHE A 778 7.67 -2.02 -39.87
C PHE A 778 7.55 -3.44 -40.49
N ASP A 779 8.69 -4.10 -40.62
CA ASP A 779 8.79 -5.42 -41.29
C ASP A 779 8.90 -6.56 -40.25
N LEU A 780 7.93 -7.45 -40.30
CA LEU A 780 7.93 -8.73 -39.54
C LEU A 780 7.79 -9.95 -40.50
N ALA A 781 8.10 -9.79 -41.79
CA ALA A 781 8.00 -10.89 -42.73
C ALA A 781 8.94 -12.06 -42.32
N GLY A 782 8.38 -13.26 -42.36
CA GLY A 782 9.14 -14.46 -41.97
C GLY A 782 9.29 -14.68 -40.47
N THR A 783 8.82 -13.75 -39.62
CA THR A 783 8.85 -13.89 -38.18
C THR A 783 7.67 -14.75 -37.70
N THR A 784 7.96 -15.80 -36.94
CA THR A 784 6.93 -16.63 -36.29
C THR A 784 6.66 -16.24 -34.83
N ALA A 785 7.60 -15.53 -34.24
CA ALA A 785 7.56 -15.07 -32.86
C ALA A 785 7.94 -13.59 -32.81
N ALA A 786 6.94 -12.73 -32.64
CA ALA A 786 7.13 -11.29 -32.51
C ALA A 786 6.24 -10.75 -31.40
N LYS A 787 6.77 -9.84 -30.61
CA LYS A 787 6.10 -9.19 -29.50
C LYS A 787 6.11 -7.68 -29.67
N ILE A 788 5.00 -7.04 -29.35
CA ILE A 788 4.87 -5.59 -29.28
C ILE A 788 4.50 -5.22 -27.86
N SER A 789 5.13 -4.19 -27.34
CA SER A 789 4.80 -3.59 -26.03
C SER A 789 4.73 -2.07 -26.19
N TYR A 790 3.87 -1.44 -25.41
CA TYR A 790 3.73 0.00 -25.30
C TYR A 790 3.15 0.37 -23.94
N TRP A 791 3.40 1.60 -23.50
CA TRP A 791 2.69 2.21 -22.40
C TRP A 791 1.59 3.11 -22.94
N ARG A 792 0.43 3.09 -22.27
CA ARG A 792 -0.71 3.93 -22.63
C ARG A 792 -1.36 4.53 -21.40
N TRP A 793 -1.86 5.72 -21.55
CA TRP A 793 -2.72 6.43 -20.61
C TRP A 793 -4.12 6.53 -21.19
N TYR A 794 -5.14 6.34 -20.37
CA TYR A 794 -6.52 6.60 -20.77
C TYR A 794 -7.35 7.08 -19.59
N SER A 795 -8.10 8.20 -19.78
CA SER A 795 -9.03 8.75 -18.82
C SER A 795 -10.38 8.97 -19.49
N ASN A 796 -11.47 8.50 -18.80
CA ASN A 796 -12.86 8.53 -19.27
C ASN A 796 -13.87 8.58 -18.10
N THR A 797 -13.41 8.82 -16.88
CA THR A 797 -14.25 8.74 -15.67
C THR A 797 -14.86 10.07 -15.27
N GLN A 798 -14.66 11.13 -16.06
CA GLN A 798 -15.10 12.49 -15.77
C GLN A 798 -16.00 13.05 -16.89
N GLY A 799 -16.62 14.22 -16.65
CA GLY A 799 -17.50 14.87 -17.61
C GLY A 799 -18.99 14.63 -17.38
N GLY A 800 -19.79 14.91 -18.40
CA GLY A 800 -21.24 14.79 -18.35
C GLY A 800 -21.77 13.36 -18.57
N ALA A 801 -20.97 12.49 -19.17
CA ALA A 801 -21.27 11.08 -19.44
C ALA A 801 -20.05 10.17 -19.13
N PRO A 802 -19.59 10.12 -17.89
CA PRO A 802 -18.41 9.33 -17.54
C PRO A 802 -18.60 7.84 -17.86
N ASN A 803 -17.52 7.16 -18.24
CA ASN A 803 -17.52 5.74 -18.62
C ASN A 803 -18.42 5.41 -19.84
N ALA A 804 -18.46 6.29 -20.83
CA ALA A 804 -19.26 6.08 -22.04
C ALA A 804 -18.43 5.71 -23.27
N ASP A 805 -17.15 6.06 -23.31
CA ASP A 805 -16.28 5.93 -24.46
C ASP A 805 -15.14 4.91 -24.27
N VAL A 806 -14.39 4.65 -25.33
CA VAL A 806 -13.32 3.62 -25.32
C VAL A 806 -12.07 4.14 -26.02
N PHE A 807 -10.92 3.60 -25.59
CA PHE A 807 -9.66 3.69 -26.29
C PHE A 807 -9.37 2.36 -27.00
N VAL A 808 -9.04 2.39 -28.30
CA VAL A 808 -8.87 1.18 -29.12
C VAL A 808 -7.46 1.16 -29.74
N VAL A 809 -6.76 0.05 -29.57
CA VAL A 809 -5.49 -0.20 -30.24
C VAL A 809 -5.68 -1.25 -31.33
N GLN A 810 -5.14 -0.98 -32.51
CA GLN A 810 -5.30 -1.84 -33.68
C GLN A 810 -3.95 -2.08 -34.37
N ILE A 811 -3.85 -3.22 -35.07
CA ILE A 811 -2.72 -3.59 -35.87
C ILE A 811 -3.19 -3.92 -37.31
N SER A 812 -2.36 -3.54 -38.30
CA SER A 812 -2.54 -3.87 -39.71
C SER A 812 -1.36 -4.66 -40.21
N ASN A 813 -1.59 -5.62 -41.11
CA ASN A 813 -0.55 -6.35 -41.83
C ASN A 813 -0.46 -6.01 -43.32
N ASN A 814 -1.17 -4.96 -43.77
CA ASN A 814 -1.24 -4.55 -45.16
C ASN A 814 -1.11 -3.03 -45.33
N GLY A 815 -0.29 -2.40 -44.49
CA GLY A 815 0.06 -0.97 -44.57
C GLY A 815 -1.05 -0.03 -44.13
N GLY A 816 -2.05 -0.51 -43.40
CA GLY A 816 -3.19 0.28 -42.91
C GLY A 816 -4.45 0.15 -43.77
N ALA A 817 -4.48 -0.78 -44.76
CA ALA A 817 -5.68 -0.98 -45.58
C ALA A 817 -6.81 -1.67 -44.81
N THR A 818 -6.47 -2.56 -43.87
CA THR A 818 -7.40 -3.21 -42.93
C THR A 818 -6.77 -3.30 -41.54
N TRP A 819 -7.59 -3.34 -40.51
CA TRP A 819 -7.14 -3.31 -39.11
C TRP A 819 -7.80 -4.43 -38.30
N SER A 820 -7.03 -5.03 -37.42
CA SER A 820 -7.47 -5.97 -36.39
C SER A 820 -7.30 -5.31 -35.01
N THR A 821 -8.31 -5.44 -34.15
CA THR A 821 -8.22 -4.90 -32.79
C THR A 821 -7.25 -5.72 -31.95
N VAL A 822 -6.38 -5.07 -31.24
CA VAL A 822 -5.43 -5.62 -30.26
C VAL A 822 -6.07 -5.58 -28.88
N GLU A 823 -6.50 -4.38 -28.45
CA GLU A 823 -7.22 -4.19 -27.20
C GLU A 823 -8.28 -3.09 -27.34
N THR A 824 -9.24 -3.10 -26.39
CA THR A 824 -10.20 -2.04 -26.16
C THR A 824 -10.22 -1.73 -24.66
N VAL A 825 -9.89 -0.50 -24.29
CA VAL A 825 -9.88 -0.01 -22.91
C VAL A 825 -11.15 0.76 -22.65
N GLY A 826 -11.84 0.44 -21.57
CA GLY A 826 -13.11 1.06 -21.24
C GLY A 826 -14.34 0.27 -21.79
N PRO A 827 -15.55 0.85 -21.71
CA PRO A 827 -15.85 2.20 -21.27
C PRO A 827 -15.62 2.43 -19.74
N ALA A 828 -15.65 1.39 -18.89
CA ALA A 828 -15.40 1.46 -17.46
C ALA A 828 -14.37 0.40 -17.06
N GLY A 829 -13.67 0.60 -15.95
CA GLY A 829 -12.67 -0.32 -15.41
C GLY A 829 -11.49 0.43 -14.80
N ASP A 830 -10.62 -0.31 -14.10
CA ASP A 830 -9.48 0.24 -13.35
C ASP A 830 -8.44 0.96 -14.23
N GLU A 831 -8.52 0.78 -15.55
CA GLU A 831 -7.59 1.39 -16.50
C GLU A 831 -8.18 2.60 -17.26
N THR A 832 -9.29 3.17 -16.72
CA THR A 832 -10.01 4.31 -17.34
C THR A 832 -9.96 5.60 -16.54
N ASP A 833 -9.23 5.64 -15.42
CA ASP A 833 -9.19 6.80 -14.50
C ASP A 833 -7.96 7.71 -14.68
N GLY A 834 -7.17 7.49 -15.71
CA GLY A 834 -6.00 8.30 -16.02
C GLY A 834 -4.76 7.83 -15.26
N ASP A 835 -4.07 6.84 -15.85
CA ASP A 835 -2.77 6.36 -15.41
C ASP A 835 -2.05 5.62 -16.54
N TRP A 836 -0.73 5.42 -16.38
CA TRP A 836 0.10 4.70 -17.34
C TRP A 836 0.00 3.19 -17.16
N PHE A 837 -0.49 2.47 -18.18
CA PHE A 837 -0.59 1.02 -18.23
C PHE A 837 0.25 0.45 -19.35
N ARG A 838 1.03 -0.57 -19.04
CA ARG A 838 1.75 -1.32 -20.04
C ARG A 838 0.85 -2.39 -20.66
N HIS A 839 0.86 -2.49 -21.99
CA HIS A 839 0.26 -3.58 -22.71
C HIS A 839 1.30 -4.30 -23.57
N ASP A 840 1.31 -5.63 -23.49
CA ASP A 840 2.15 -6.52 -24.26
C ASP A 840 1.28 -7.49 -25.07
N PHE A 841 1.60 -7.73 -26.32
CA PHE A 841 0.92 -8.78 -27.09
C PHE A 841 1.83 -9.48 -28.09
N VAL A 842 1.51 -10.74 -28.38
CA VAL A 842 2.17 -11.55 -29.41
C VAL A 842 1.47 -11.30 -30.75
N VAL A 843 2.22 -10.83 -31.76
CA VAL A 843 1.61 -10.40 -33.03
C VAL A 843 0.83 -11.53 -33.71
N SER A 844 1.38 -12.76 -33.72
CA SER A 844 0.73 -13.93 -34.33
C SER A 844 -0.57 -14.38 -33.63
N SER A 845 -0.83 -13.91 -32.41
CA SER A 845 -2.12 -14.17 -31.73
C SER A 845 -3.26 -13.29 -32.26
N VAL A 846 -2.92 -12.17 -32.92
CA VAL A 846 -3.87 -11.17 -33.41
C VAL A 846 -3.97 -11.21 -34.95
N ILE A 847 -2.80 -11.21 -35.62
CA ILE A 847 -2.74 -11.14 -37.08
C ILE A 847 -1.46 -11.79 -37.62
N THR A 848 -1.50 -12.28 -38.85
CA THR A 848 -0.29 -12.86 -39.50
C THR A 848 0.73 -11.79 -39.80
N PRO A 849 1.99 -11.91 -39.31
CA PRO A 849 3.07 -10.97 -39.60
C PRO A 849 3.40 -10.87 -41.10
N THR A 850 3.70 -9.64 -41.56
CA THR A 850 4.12 -9.34 -42.93
C THR A 850 5.19 -8.25 -42.94
N ALA A 851 5.69 -7.88 -44.11
CA ALA A 851 6.59 -6.73 -44.29
C ALA A 851 5.91 -5.37 -44.18
N ASN A 852 4.58 -5.32 -44.07
CA ASN A 852 3.82 -4.07 -44.10
C ASN A 852 2.95 -3.91 -42.83
N MET A 853 3.57 -4.08 -41.67
CA MET A 853 2.87 -3.94 -40.37
C MET A 853 2.74 -2.48 -39.99
N LYS A 854 1.62 -2.11 -39.33
CA LYS A 854 1.39 -0.80 -38.72
C LYS A 854 0.59 -0.95 -37.44
N LEU A 855 0.80 -0.06 -36.46
CA LEU A 855 -0.07 0.14 -35.28
C LEU A 855 -0.92 1.37 -35.47
N ARG A 856 -2.10 1.39 -34.85
CA ARG A 856 -2.99 2.54 -34.75
C ARG A 856 -3.58 2.61 -33.34
N PHE A 857 -3.57 3.81 -32.79
CA PHE A 857 -4.15 4.16 -31.48
C PHE A 857 -5.29 5.14 -31.73
N SER A 858 -6.46 4.82 -31.19
CA SER A 858 -7.70 5.59 -31.39
C SER A 858 -8.30 5.98 -30.03
N ALA A 859 -8.32 7.28 -29.76
CA ALA A 859 -9.10 7.84 -28.65
C ALA A 859 -10.38 8.44 -29.23
N SER A 860 -11.53 8.23 -28.58
CA SER A 860 -12.83 8.67 -29.09
C SER A 860 -13.75 9.19 -27.99
N ASP A 861 -14.46 10.28 -28.29
CA ASP A 861 -15.70 10.70 -27.64
C ASP A 861 -16.83 10.73 -28.69
N LEU A 862 -17.70 9.71 -28.66
CA LEU A 862 -18.74 9.48 -29.67
C LEU A 862 -20.15 9.84 -29.20
N GLY A 863 -20.31 10.35 -27.99
CA GLY A 863 -21.59 10.58 -27.34
C GLY A 863 -21.80 12.00 -26.82
N THR A 864 -22.30 12.09 -25.64
CA THR A 864 -22.50 13.33 -24.89
C THR A 864 -21.46 13.50 -23.81
N GLY A 865 -20.41 14.28 -24.06
CA GLY A 865 -19.65 14.99 -23.06
C GLY A 865 -18.88 14.16 -22.02
N SER A 866 -18.24 13.06 -22.41
CA SER A 866 -17.16 12.49 -21.60
C SER A 866 -15.95 13.42 -21.63
N ILE A 867 -15.11 13.42 -20.61
CA ILE A 867 -13.77 14.00 -20.69
C ILE A 867 -12.83 12.84 -21.04
N VAL A 868 -12.39 12.81 -22.30
CA VAL A 868 -11.53 11.73 -22.82
C VAL A 868 -10.12 12.25 -23.08
N GLU A 869 -9.16 11.66 -22.37
CA GLU A 869 -7.74 11.92 -22.57
C GLU A 869 -6.99 10.60 -22.78
N ALA A 870 -6.03 10.61 -23.68
CA ALA A 870 -5.19 9.44 -23.95
C ALA A 870 -3.74 9.87 -24.21
N ALA A 871 -2.80 8.99 -23.87
CA ALA A 871 -1.41 9.14 -24.27
C ALA A 871 -0.76 7.77 -24.56
N ILE A 872 0.33 7.76 -25.31
CA ILE A 872 1.18 6.57 -25.51
C ILE A 872 2.65 6.94 -25.41
N ASP A 873 3.43 5.99 -24.89
CA ASP A 873 4.88 6.11 -24.75
C ASP A 873 5.57 4.74 -24.79
N ASP A 874 6.90 4.73 -24.83
CA ASP A 874 7.78 3.53 -24.70
C ASP A 874 7.35 2.36 -25.61
N VAL A 875 7.17 2.62 -26.91
CA VAL A 875 6.75 1.58 -27.86
C VAL A 875 7.95 0.74 -28.28
N THR A 876 7.87 -0.57 -28.07
CA THR A 876 8.93 -1.52 -28.46
C THR A 876 8.34 -2.66 -29.30
N ILE A 877 8.95 -2.93 -30.44
CA ILE A 877 8.63 -4.04 -31.34
C ILE A 877 9.84 -4.95 -31.43
N THR A 878 9.68 -6.20 -31.05
CA THR A 878 10.76 -7.20 -31.06
C THR A 878 10.38 -8.42 -31.86
N SER A 879 11.35 -9.04 -32.52
CA SER A 879 11.25 -10.42 -32.99
C SER A 879 12.15 -11.33 -32.14
N VAL A 880 11.79 -12.59 -32.06
CA VAL A 880 12.58 -13.63 -31.43
C VAL A 880 13.25 -14.41 -32.55
N GLU A 881 14.56 -14.57 -32.47
CA GLU A 881 15.35 -15.31 -33.42
C GLU A 881 15.77 -16.66 -32.86
N SER A 882 16.05 -17.60 -33.76
CA SER A 882 16.53 -18.92 -33.35
C SER A 882 17.88 -18.82 -32.63
N THR A 883 18.06 -19.66 -31.61
CA THR A 883 19.38 -19.85 -30.97
C THR A 883 20.38 -20.54 -31.90
N ILE A 884 19.89 -21.16 -32.96
CA ILE A 884 20.74 -21.83 -33.99
C ILE A 884 21.11 -20.79 -35.05
N PRO A 885 22.39 -20.47 -35.24
CA PRO A 885 22.81 -19.51 -36.25
C PRO A 885 22.37 -19.93 -37.67
N ALA A 886 21.98 -18.93 -38.47
CA ALA A 886 21.64 -19.18 -39.87
C ALA A 886 22.79 -19.82 -40.64
N PRO A 887 22.52 -20.73 -41.60
CA PRO A 887 23.56 -21.31 -42.45
C PRO A 887 24.34 -20.23 -43.21
N THR A 888 25.67 -20.34 -43.23
CA THR A 888 26.56 -19.35 -43.86
C THR A 888 27.41 -19.95 -44.95
N ASN A 889 27.47 -19.26 -46.09
CA ASN A 889 28.39 -19.62 -47.14
C ASN A 889 29.81 -19.10 -46.83
N TYR A 890 30.79 -19.91 -47.15
CA TYR A 890 32.19 -19.58 -47.06
C TYR A 890 32.95 -20.20 -48.23
N CYS A 891 34.19 -19.90 -48.42
CA CYS A 891 35.01 -20.44 -49.54
C CYS A 891 34.46 -20.06 -50.94
N THR A 892 35.33 -19.90 -51.89
CA THR A 892 34.96 -19.50 -53.24
C THR A 892 34.96 -20.73 -54.18
N SER A 893 33.95 -20.84 -54.98
CA SER A 893 33.94 -21.79 -56.10
C SER A 893 34.60 -21.19 -57.35
N ASN A 894 35.26 -22.03 -58.16
CA ASN A 894 35.82 -21.65 -59.43
C ASN A 894 34.78 -21.74 -60.54
N PRO A 895 34.91 -20.95 -61.63
CA PRO A 895 33.99 -21.09 -62.77
C PRO A 895 34.01 -22.52 -63.35
N ASN A 896 32.85 -23.02 -63.67
CA ASN A 896 32.68 -24.34 -64.33
C ASN A 896 32.54 -24.18 -65.85
N SER A 897 32.30 -25.25 -66.58
CA SER A 897 32.16 -25.30 -68.06
C SER A 897 31.00 -24.39 -68.60
N THR A 898 30.06 -23.95 -67.75
CA THR A 898 29.03 -22.97 -68.14
C THR A 898 29.51 -21.54 -68.04
N GLY A 899 30.68 -21.31 -67.44
CA GLY A 899 31.18 -19.99 -67.08
C GLY A 899 30.64 -19.44 -65.70
N GLY A 900 29.70 -20.14 -65.10
CA GLY A 900 29.16 -19.79 -63.77
C GLY A 900 29.94 -20.43 -62.62
N THR A 901 29.85 -19.89 -61.43
CA THR A 901 30.35 -20.48 -60.19
C THR A 901 29.25 -21.27 -59.48
N GLY A 902 29.50 -22.56 -59.22
CA GLY A 902 28.54 -23.40 -58.52
C GLY A 902 28.35 -22.93 -57.06
N ALA A 903 27.10 -22.73 -56.63
CA ALA A 903 26.76 -22.30 -55.31
C ALA A 903 25.78 -23.27 -54.64
N ILE A 904 25.96 -23.51 -53.35
CA ILE A 904 25.02 -24.27 -52.52
C ILE A 904 24.37 -23.43 -51.41
N SER A 905 23.18 -23.80 -51.03
CA SER A 905 22.43 -23.19 -49.95
C SER A 905 21.65 -24.25 -49.15
N PHE A 906 21.05 -23.85 -48.08
CA PHE A 906 20.24 -24.69 -47.20
C PHE A 906 18.79 -24.19 -47.18
N SER A 907 17.85 -25.12 -47.06
CA SER A 907 16.41 -24.89 -46.92
C SER A 907 15.86 -25.87 -45.92
N GLY A 908 14.71 -25.55 -45.32
CA GLY A 908 14.10 -26.33 -44.25
C GLY A 908 14.65 -25.98 -42.85
N SER A 909 14.29 -26.80 -41.89
CA SER A 909 14.71 -26.62 -40.50
C SER A 909 16.13 -27.14 -40.26
N GLN A 910 16.93 -26.42 -39.46
CA GLN A 910 18.19 -26.91 -38.93
C GLN A 910 18.04 -27.87 -37.75
N ARG A 911 16.82 -28.07 -37.24
CA ARG A 911 16.51 -29.04 -36.17
C ARG A 911 16.40 -30.44 -36.77
N ILE A 912 17.14 -31.36 -36.17
CA ILE A 912 17.15 -32.78 -36.61
C ILE A 912 15.79 -33.40 -36.44
N ALA A 913 15.09 -33.08 -35.34
CA ALA A 913 13.75 -33.63 -35.07
C ALA A 913 12.70 -33.30 -36.13
N ASP A 914 12.82 -32.13 -36.80
CA ASP A 914 11.86 -31.74 -37.85
C ASP A 914 12.06 -32.51 -39.18
N ASN A 915 13.23 -33.07 -39.41
CA ASN A 915 13.60 -33.90 -40.57
C ASN A 915 13.17 -33.27 -41.93
N THR A 916 13.28 -31.94 -42.06
CA THR A 916 12.88 -31.20 -43.28
C THR A 916 14.07 -30.52 -43.98
N ALA A 917 15.29 -30.75 -43.52
CA ALA A 917 16.51 -30.14 -44.03
C ALA A 917 16.79 -30.53 -45.50
N MET A 918 17.14 -29.57 -46.33
CA MET A 918 17.41 -29.78 -47.74
C MET A 918 18.66 -28.96 -48.17
N LEU A 919 19.58 -29.62 -48.83
CA LEU A 919 20.69 -28.98 -49.52
C LEU A 919 20.26 -28.64 -50.95
N LEU A 920 20.40 -27.39 -51.29
CA LEU A 920 20.11 -26.87 -52.64
C LEU A 920 21.41 -26.45 -53.32
N GLY A 921 21.42 -26.55 -54.63
CA GLY A 921 22.55 -26.08 -55.40
C GLY A 921 22.14 -25.54 -56.77
N GLN A 922 22.89 -24.58 -57.26
CA GLN A 922 22.62 -23.88 -58.53
C GLN A 922 23.89 -23.54 -59.33
N ASN A 923 23.72 -23.13 -60.54
CA ASN A 923 24.78 -22.76 -61.49
C ASN A 923 25.78 -23.92 -61.80
N PHE A 924 25.29 -25.14 -61.84
CA PHE A 924 26.10 -26.31 -62.27
C PHE A 924 25.84 -26.64 -63.74
N PRO A 925 26.74 -27.39 -64.41
CA PRO A 925 26.44 -27.92 -65.73
C PRO A 925 25.20 -28.75 -65.71
N ALA A 926 24.29 -28.51 -66.67
CA ALA A 926 23.01 -29.23 -66.77
C ALA A 926 23.21 -30.70 -67.03
N GLY A 927 22.41 -31.57 -66.34
CA GLY A 927 22.49 -33.01 -66.48
C GLY A 927 23.77 -33.65 -65.94
N SER A 928 24.63 -32.94 -65.24
CA SER A 928 25.84 -33.47 -64.67
C SER A 928 25.62 -34.29 -63.40
N PHE A 929 26.41 -35.35 -63.22
CA PHE A 929 26.39 -36.12 -61.98
C PHE A 929 27.28 -35.50 -60.94
N GLY A 930 26.86 -35.46 -59.71
CA GLY A 930 27.57 -34.95 -58.57
C GLY A 930 27.14 -35.62 -57.26
N LEU A 931 27.74 -35.19 -56.20
CA LEU A 931 27.33 -35.56 -54.84
C LEU A 931 27.62 -34.45 -53.85
N PHE A 932 26.77 -34.30 -52.85
CA PHE A 932 27.08 -33.55 -51.68
C PHE A 932 27.98 -34.36 -50.76
N PHE A 933 28.90 -33.70 -50.13
CA PHE A 933 29.70 -34.25 -49.04
C PHE A 933 29.89 -33.22 -47.95
N PHE A 934 30.15 -33.67 -46.76
CA PHE A 934 30.29 -32.78 -45.61
C PHE A 934 31.38 -33.26 -44.66
N GLY A 935 31.90 -32.34 -43.85
CA GLY A 935 32.94 -32.61 -42.88
C GLY A 935 32.98 -31.54 -41.78
N ASN A 936 33.78 -31.79 -40.76
CA ASN A 936 33.82 -30.96 -39.57
C ASN A 936 34.87 -29.82 -39.59
N VAL A 937 35.64 -29.66 -40.67
CA VAL A 937 36.67 -28.64 -40.80
C VAL A 937 36.51 -27.84 -42.09
N GLN A 938 36.56 -26.50 -41.97
CA GLN A 938 36.61 -25.57 -43.12
C GLN A 938 38.03 -25.47 -43.66
N VAL A 939 38.15 -25.53 -44.99
CA VAL A 939 39.42 -25.28 -45.72
C VAL A 939 39.13 -24.52 -47.02
N GLN A 940 40.17 -23.98 -47.67
CA GLN A 940 40.11 -23.54 -49.05
C GLN A 940 41.42 -23.92 -49.73
N GLN A 941 41.38 -24.99 -50.49
CA GLN A 941 42.58 -25.52 -51.17
C GLN A 941 42.25 -25.98 -52.60
N PRO A 942 43.05 -25.72 -53.62
CA PRO A 942 42.84 -26.28 -54.96
C PRO A 942 42.89 -27.80 -54.94
N ILE A 943 41.95 -28.45 -55.65
CA ILE A 943 41.92 -29.91 -55.77
C ILE A 943 42.85 -30.32 -56.96
N VAL A 944 43.85 -31.13 -56.67
CA VAL A 944 44.79 -31.61 -57.73
C VAL A 944 43.99 -32.47 -58.73
N GLY A 945 44.06 -32.08 -60.03
CA GLY A 945 43.32 -32.80 -61.10
C GLY A 945 41.87 -32.43 -61.27
N SER A 946 41.42 -31.40 -60.53
CA SER A 946 40.06 -30.81 -60.61
C SER A 946 40.18 -29.30 -60.83
N GLN A 947 39.11 -28.69 -61.29
CA GLN A 947 39.01 -27.21 -61.37
C GLN A 947 38.56 -26.55 -60.11
N GLY A 948 38.01 -27.29 -59.16
CA GLY A 948 37.41 -26.81 -57.96
C GLY A 948 38.37 -26.60 -56.79
N ASN A 949 37.90 -25.84 -55.80
CA ASN A 949 38.53 -25.73 -54.49
C ASN A 949 37.89 -26.72 -53.52
N LEU A 950 38.67 -27.39 -52.70
CA LEU A 950 38.18 -28.14 -51.55
C LEU A 950 37.86 -27.16 -50.41
N CYS A 951 36.62 -27.11 -49.99
CA CYS A 951 36.14 -26.24 -48.91
C CYS A 951 35.92 -27.02 -47.61
N VAL A 952 35.87 -28.36 -47.68
CA VAL A 952 35.49 -29.23 -46.57
C VAL A 952 36.62 -30.24 -46.31
N ALA A 953 37.03 -30.39 -45.05
CA ALA A 953 38.08 -31.31 -44.61
C ALA A 953 37.69 -31.95 -43.25
N GLY A 954 38.69 -32.63 -42.65
CA GLY A 954 38.53 -33.39 -41.43
C GLY A 954 37.86 -34.76 -41.63
N THR A 955 36.99 -35.17 -40.73
CA THR A 955 36.21 -36.39 -40.93
C THR A 955 35.10 -36.09 -41.96
N THR A 956 35.22 -36.66 -43.15
CA THR A 956 34.31 -36.37 -44.29
C THR A 956 33.38 -37.54 -44.59
N PHE A 957 32.15 -37.21 -44.92
CA PHE A 957 31.09 -38.13 -45.30
C PHE A 957 30.53 -37.76 -46.66
N ARG A 958 30.11 -38.72 -47.44
CA ARG A 958 29.51 -38.52 -48.76
C ARG A 958 28.04 -38.86 -48.71
N LEU A 959 27.26 -38.05 -49.37
CA LEU A 959 25.85 -38.32 -49.59
C LEU A 959 25.67 -39.04 -50.95
N PRO A 960 24.56 -39.67 -51.21
CA PRO A 960 24.26 -40.32 -52.48
C PRO A 960 24.49 -39.45 -53.70
N ILE A 961 24.88 -40.10 -54.83
CA ILE A 961 25.06 -39.42 -56.10
C ILE A 961 23.71 -38.90 -56.60
N VAL A 962 23.70 -37.65 -57.05
CA VAL A 962 22.51 -36.99 -57.63
C VAL A 962 22.90 -36.43 -59.01
N GLN A 963 21.91 -36.20 -59.87
CA GLN A 963 22.08 -35.54 -61.15
C GLN A 963 21.50 -34.12 -61.06
N THR A 964 22.23 -33.15 -61.59
CA THR A 964 21.74 -31.78 -61.76
C THR A 964 20.58 -31.77 -62.78
N ASP A 965 19.64 -30.85 -62.59
CA ASP A 965 18.55 -30.65 -63.57
C ASP A 965 19.08 -30.48 -64.99
N THR A 966 18.41 -31.09 -65.97
CA THR A 966 18.85 -31.15 -67.37
C THR A 966 18.73 -29.82 -68.15
N PHE A 967 18.07 -28.82 -67.58
CA PHE A 967 17.82 -27.51 -68.20
C PHE A 967 18.48 -26.39 -67.40
N PHE A 968 18.27 -26.38 -66.07
CA PHE A 968 18.67 -25.24 -65.22
C PHE A 968 19.96 -25.47 -64.45
N GLY A 969 20.51 -26.69 -64.45
CA GLY A 969 21.72 -27.00 -63.69
C GLY A 969 21.58 -26.80 -62.15
N THR A 970 20.38 -27.03 -61.65
CA THR A 970 20.10 -26.98 -60.22
C THR A 970 20.11 -28.40 -59.64
N VAL A 971 20.28 -28.51 -58.33
CA VAL A 971 20.23 -29.78 -57.59
C VAL A 971 19.57 -29.57 -56.24
N ALA A 972 18.78 -30.54 -55.79
CA ALA A 972 18.25 -30.57 -54.46
C ALA A 972 18.48 -31.95 -53.84
N TYR A 973 18.88 -31.98 -52.57
CA TYR A 973 19.05 -33.21 -51.81
C TYR A 973 18.37 -33.11 -50.46
N PRO A 974 17.24 -33.83 -50.22
CA PRO A 974 16.62 -33.89 -48.90
C PRO A 974 17.50 -34.71 -47.95
N MET A 975 17.84 -34.15 -46.80
CA MET A 975 18.53 -34.86 -45.75
C MET A 975 17.57 -35.64 -44.91
N ASP A 976 17.86 -36.92 -44.66
CA ASP A 976 17.00 -37.78 -43.79
C ASP A 976 17.86 -38.20 -42.59
N PHE A 977 17.56 -37.66 -41.46
CA PHE A 977 18.25 -37.96 -40.22
C PHE A 977 17.71 -39.21 -39.52
N THR A 978 16.59 -39.73 -39.97
CA THR A 978 15.91 -40.88 -39.37
C THR A 978 16.22 -42.21 -40.01
N SER A 979 16.66 -42.23 -41.29
CA SER A 979 16.93 -43.44 -42.08
C SER A 979 18.18 -44.15 -41.66
N PRO A 980 18.12 -45.41 -41.17
CA PRO A 980 19.29 -46.16 -40.75
C PRO A 980 20.28 -46.38 -41.91
N GLY A 981 21.60 -46.09 -41.61
CA GLY A 981 22.69 -46.34 -42.58
C GLY A 981 22.96 -45.16 -43.52
N THR A 982 22.27 -44.01 -43.41
CA THR A 982 22.65 -42.81 -44.13
C THR A 982 23.78 -42.12 -43.42
N ASN A 983 24.70 -41.45 -44.15
CA ASN A 983 25.75 -40.66 -43.54
C ASN A 983 25.19 -39.44 -42.80
N ALA A 984 23.98 -38.99 -43.07
CA ALA A 984 23.30 -37.90 -42.35
C ALA A 984 23.08 -38.19 -40.84
N GLN A 985 23.02 -39.44 -40.43
CA GLN A 985 22.87 -39.85 -39.03
C GLN A 985 24.05 -39.51 -38.11
N VAL A 986 25.20 -39.14 -38.62
CA VAL A 986 26.36 -38.66 -37.82
C VAL A 986 26.16 -37.24 -37.33
N ILE A 987 25.16 -36.52 -37.89
CA ILE A 987 24.80 -35.17 -37.53
C ILE A 987 23.95 -35.23 -36.25
N THR A 988 24.36 -34.59 -35.20
CA THR A 988 23.70 -34.52 -33.90
C THR A 988 23.41 -33.08 -33.54
N GLY A 989 22.40 -32.84 -32.67
CA GLY A 989 22.14 -31.53 -32.14
C GLY A 989 23.39 -30.90 -31.47
N GLY A 990 23.55 -29.60 -31.63
CA GLY A 990 24.70 -28.83 -31.19
C GLY A 990 25.94 -29.03 -32.06
N SER A 991 25.86 -29.80 -33.18
CA SER A 991 27.04 -30.01 -34.08
C SER A 991 27.02 -29.05 -35.27
N THR A 992 28.21 -28.53 -35.66
CA THR A 992 28.36 -27.74 -36.87
C THR A 992 29.04 -28.58 -37.96
N TRP A 993 28.42 -28.63 -39.12
CA TRP A 993 28.92 -29.33 -40.26
C TRP A 993 29.06 -28.44 -41.49
N ASN A 994 30.07 -28.69 -42.29
CA ASN A 994 30.39 -27.94 -43.49
C ASN A 994 30.10 -28.80 -44.72
N PHE A 995 29.34 -28.30 -45.63
CA PHE A 995 28.86 -29.00 -46.83
C PHE A 995 29.50 -28.42 -48.08
N GLN A 996 29.64 -29.27 -49.09
CA GLN A 996 30.11 -28.88 -50.43
C GLN A 996 29.53 -29.85 -51.47
N PHE A 997 29.30 -29.37 -52.69
CA PHE A 997 28.85 -30.19 -53.80
C PHE A 997 30.00 -30.37 -54.81
N TRP A 998 30.38 -31.65 -55.04
CA TRP A 998 31.33 -32.02 -56.06
C TRP A 998 30.52 -32.48 -57.29
N HIS A 999 30.92 -32.07 -58.52
CA HIS A 999 30.22 -32.46 -59.73
C HIS A 999 31.22 -32.72 -60.88
N ARG A 1000 30.83 -33.52 -61.85
CA ARG A 1000 31.55 -33.66 -63.09
C ARG A 1000 31.45 -32.37 -63.89
N ASP A 1001 32.50 -32.07 -64.56
CA ASP A 1001 32.70 -30.84 -65.36
C ASP A 1001 33.61 -31.15 -66.62
N ALA A 1002 33.78 -30.18 -67.50
CA ALA A 1002 34.62 -30.27 -68.68
C ALA A 1002 35.42 -28.97 -68.88
N VAL A 1003 36.70 -29.10 -69.33
CA VAL A 1003 37.53 -27.96 -69.77
C VAL A 1003 38.06 -28.24 -71.12
N GLY A 1004 37.83 -27.35 -72.10
CA GLY A 1004 38.24 -27.48 -73.44
C GLY A 1004 37.83 -28.84 -74.10
N GLY A 1005 36.72 -29.43 -73.67
CA GLY A 1005 36.17 -30.72 -74.11
C GLY A 1005 36.72 -31.92 -73.37
N SER A 1006 37.65 -31.78 -72.42
CA SER A 1006 38.18 -32.88 -71.62
C SER A 1006 37.42 -32.99 -70.28
N ALA A 1007 37.08 -34.22 -69.88
CA ALA A 1007 36.36 -34.51 -68.64
C ALA A 1007 37.22 -34.15 -67.43
N THR A 1008 36.69 -33.42 -66.51
CA THR A 1008 37.22 -33.04 -65.21
C THR A 1008 36.19 -33.03 -64.17
N SER A 1009 36.41 -32.39 -63.04
CA SER A 1009 35.45 -32.10 -61.96
C SER A 1009 35.61 -30.69 -61.43
N ASN A 1010 34.52 -30.21 -60.81
CA ASN A 1010 34.54 -28.92 -60.11
C ASN A 1010 33.75 -29.02 -58.82
N THR A 1011 33.81 -28.01 -58.02
CA THR A 1011 33.12 -27.95 -56.73
C THR A 1011 32.35 -26.62 -56.51
N SER A 1012 31.33 -26.63 -55.70
CA SER A 1012 30.61 -25.44 -55.20
C SER A 1012 31.48 -24.65 -54.19
N ASN A 1013 31.00 -23.49 -53.76
CA ASN A 1013 31.38 -22.89 -52.50
C ASN A 1013 31.11 -23.83 -51.29
N GLY A 1014 31.61 -23.53 -50.13
CA GLY A 1014 31.30 -24.19 -48.86
C GLY A 1014 30.06 -23.59 -48.21
N LEU A 1015 29.34 -24.43 -47.48
CA LEU A 1015 28.17 -24.04 -46.66
C LEU A 1015 28.34 -24.60 -45.26
N SER A 1016 28.35 -23.75 -44.26
CA SER A 1016 28.40 -24.12 -42.84
C SER A 1016 27.01 -24.10 -42.24
N VAL A 1017 26.63 -25.17 -41.58
CA VAL A 1017 25.33 -25.36 -40.96
C VAL A 1017 25.53 -25.90 -39.56
N GLU A 1018 24.99 -25.19 -38.55
CA GLU A 1018 24.82 -25.68 -37.19
C GLU A 1018 23.46 -26.37 -37.07
N PHE A 1019 23.40 -27.55 -36.42
CA PHE A 1019 22.15 -28.29 -36.24
C PHE A 1019 21.72 -28.29 -34.78
N GLY A 1020 20.44 -28.11 -34.56
CA GLY A 1020 19.76 -28.28 -33.24
C GLY A 1020 19.15 -29.67 -33.09
N ASP A 1021 18.74 -30.00 -31.88
CA ASP A 1021 18.03 -31.23 -31.54
C ASP A 1021 16.63 -31.34 -32.16
#